data_a6ac8ea1ab5cca2f7cd3c0381471e92a
#
_entry.id   a6ac8ea1ab5cca2f7cd3c0381471e92a
#
_cell.length_a   1.000
_cell.length_b   1.000
_cell.length_c   1.000
_cell.angle_alpha   90.00
_cell.angle_beta   90.00
_cell.angle_gamma   90.00
#
_symmetry.space_group_name_H-M   'P 1'
#
loop_
_entity.id
_entity.type
_entity.pdbx_description
1 polymer ?
#
loop_
_entity_poly.entity_id
_entity_poly.type
_entity_poly.pdbx_seq_one_letter_code
_entity_poly.pdbx_strand_id
1 'polypeptide(L)'
;SFLSNVRFSKNGKYISYTKTKANLEKNDYEHYVYVYDTQSKENKEYTSLGKEKNIVWLDDTRLLFQTSRDSNIKEKKKEGEEWTEYYSIDVRGGEAKAFLQLPYSVTDIQACSSGFVFTANYSNADISLHGLTGEERAKAIEKKKEEADYEVLDEIPFWSNGLGFTNKQRNRLYRYETASQKIEALTPEFMNVEYFKVSENRVLFIAEEYHDKLEQTNALYEYDLLENRCSCLIEDGNYNFSFADYMGRDIVCAASDMKSFGINENHKLYFVKNGTLELFYENDTWLLSTVGSDCKFGGGKTFHTTDNALYFLSTLEDFSVINCLHRDGRLELLTARDGSVDFFDIYKDTLVYGAMKDYGLQELYLKENTEEIEITKHNRTVFEEYSVSKPEKIFMESYGESIEIYVIKPVGFEEGKEYPAILDIHGGPKTVYGNVFYHEMQVWANLGYFVFFTNPHGSDGRGNRFMDIRGKYGSIDYEDLMKATDIVLESYPIDRKRVGVTGGSYGGFMTNWIIGHTDRFACAVSQRSISNWISKFGTTDIGYYFNADQNQSTPWNKVEKLWSHSPLKYANQVKTPTLFIHSEEDYRCWLAEGLQMFTALKYHGVEARLCMFRGENHELSRSGKPKHRVRRLEEITNWFERYLKKQERE
;
A
#
# COMPACT_ATOMS: atom_id res chain seq x y z
N SER A 1 3.19 0.59 -17.87
CA SER A 1 3.86 -0.51 -17.13
C SER A 1 4.20 -0.07 -15.72
N PHE A 2 4.16 -1.01 -14.77
CA PHE A 2 4.56 -0.80 -13.38
C PHE A 2 5.87 -1.55 -13.13
N LEU A 3 6.74 -0.98 -12.29
CA LEU A 3 8.03 -1.58 -11.94
C LEU A 3 8.07 -1.88 -10.44
N SER A 4 8.72 -2.99 -10.05
CA SER A 4 8.82 -3.41 -8.65
C SER A 4 10.01 -4.34 -8.42
N ASN A 5 10.33 -4.61 -7.16
CA ASN A 5 11.30 -5.63 -6.74
C ASN A 5 12.71 -5.48 -7.33
N VAL A 6 13.23 -4.25 -7.41
CA VAL A 6 14.59 -4.02 -7.88
C VAL A 6 15.63 -4.63 -6.92
N ARG A 7 16.62 -5.36 -7.46
CA ARG A 7 17.68 -6.02 -6.68
C ARG A 7 18.99 -6.06 -7.45
N PHE A 8 20.09 -5.73 -6.79
CA PHE A 8 21.43 -6.05 -7.29
C PHE A 8 21.73 -7.54 -7.17
N SER A 9 22.49 -8.10 -8.13
CA SER A 9 23.19 -9.37 -7.96
C SER A 9 24.27 -9.23 -6.86
N LYS A 10 24.75 -10.36 -6.32
CA LYS A 10 25.72 -10.35 -5.21
C LYS A 10 27.02 -9.61 -5.53
N ASN A 11 27.44 -9.61 -6.80
CA ASN A 11 28.62 -8.87 -7.27
C ASN A 11 28.32 -7.47 -7.83
N GLY A 12 27.05 -7.02 -7.83
CA GLY A 12 26.62 -5.71 -8.32
C GLY A 12 26.61 -5.55 -9.84
N LYS A 13 26.94 -6.61 -10.62
CA LYS A 13 26.98 -6.53 -12.08
C LYS A 13 25.60 -6.43 -12.71
N TYR A 14 24.61 -7.12 -12.14
CA TYR A 14 23.27 -7.20 -12.68
C TYR A 14 22.26 -6.57 -11.73
N ILE A 15 21.21 -5.96 -12.30
CA ILE A 15 20.06 -5.43 -11.58
C ILE A 15 18.81 -6.12 -12.11
N SER A 16 18.14 -6.89 -11.28
CA SER A 16 16.86 -7.51 -11.62
C SER A 16 15.68 -6.68 -11.15
N TYR A 17 14.57 -6.74 -11.86
CA TYR A 17 13.31 -6.13 -11.45
C TYR A 17 12.11 -6.83 -12.11
N THR A 18 10.92 -6.61 -11.57
CA THR A 18 9.66 -7.09 -12.15
C THR A 18 8.98 -5.96 -12.91
N LYS A 19 8.59 -6.23 -14.17
CA LYS A 19 7.73 -5.38 -14.97
C LYS A 19 6.33 -5.97 -15.01
N THR A 20 5.35 -5.20 -14.57
CA THR A 20 3.94 -5.59 -14.56
C THR A 20 3.17 -4.82 -15.61
N LYS A 21 2.34 -5.52 -16.41
CA LYS A 21 1.44 -4.94 -17.41
C LYS A 21 0.00 -5.35 -17.13
N ALA A 22 -0.92 -4.41 -17.29
CA ALA A 22 -2.34 -4.74 -17.32
C ALA A 22 -2.69 -5.39 -18.67
N ASN A 23 -3.40 -6.50 -18.64
CA ASN A 23 -3.95 -7.19 -19.81
C ASN A 23 -5.48 -7.10 -19.80
N LEU A 24 -6.05 -6.23 -20.63
CA LEU A 24 -7.50 -6.02 -20.70
C LEU A 24 -8.24 -7.24 -21.24
N GLU A 25 -7.68 -8.01 -22.16
CA GLU A 25 -8.36 -9.20 -22.70
C GLU A 25 -8.53 -10.27 -21.64
N LYS A 26 -7.44 -10.58 -20.92
CA LYS A 26 -7.42 -11.55 -19.81
C LYS A 26 -8.06 -10.99 -18.53
N ASN A 27 -8.26 -9.69 -18.44
CA ASN A 27 -8.71 -8.97 -17.26
C ASN A 27 -7.84 -9.24 -16.01
N ASP A 28 -6.54 -9.25 -16.21
CA ASP A 28 -5.53 -9.62 -15.21
C ASP A 28 -4.22 -8.86 -15.47
N TYR A 29 -3.25 -9.02 -14.59
CA TYR A 29 -1.92 -8.46 -14.71
C TYR A 29 -0.91 -9.54 -15.10
N GLU A 30 0.03 -9.17 -15.98
CA GLU A 30 1.13 -10.01 -16.40
C GLU A 30 2.44 -9.47 -15.81
N HIS A 31 3.26 -10.37 -15.28
CA HIS A 31 4.51 -10.06 -14.58
C HIS A 31 5.68 -10.70 -15.31
N TYR A 32 6.72 -9.93 -15.61
CA TYR A 32 7.90 -10.35 -16.33
C TYR A 32 9.16 -9.97 -15.57
N VAL A 33 10.14 -10.86 -15.54
CA VAL A 33 11.46 -10.61 -14.96
C VAL A 33 12.36 -9.98 -15.99
N TYR A 34 12.90 -8.83 -15.65
CA TYR A 34 13.91 -8.09 -16.42
C TYR A 34 15.23 -8.06 -15.68
N VAL A 35 16.32 -7.98 -16.44
CA VAL A 35 17.67 -7.78 -15.90
C VAL A 35 18.40 -6.73 -16.73
N TYR A 36 18.97 -5.75 -16.03
CA TYR A 36 19.87 -4.75 -16.56
C TYR A 36 21.32 -5.14 -16.23
N ASP A 37 22.19 -5.19 -17.24
CA ASP A 37 23.65 -5.39 -17.08
C ASP A 37 24.32 -4.02 -16.96
N THR A 38 24.95 -3.74 -15.81
CA THR A 38 25.58 -2.44 -15.53
C THR A 38 26.80 -2.16 -16.40
N GLN A 39 27.44 -3.19 -16.96
CA GLN A 39 28.61 -3.06 -17.83
C GLN A 39 28.24 -2.83 -19.29
N SER A 40 27.37 -3.67 -19.86
CA SER A 40 26.92 -3.53 -21.26
C SER A 40 25.82 -2.47 -21.42
N LYS A 41 25.17 -2.05 -20.32
CA LYS A 41 24.01 -1.15 -20.29
C LYS A 41 22.79 -1.71 -21.06
N GLU A 42 22.76 -3.01 -21.24
CA GLU A 42 21.63 -3.70 -21.86
C GLU A 42 20.56 -4.08 -20.84
N ASN A 43 19.32 -3.89 -21.24
CA ASN A 43 18.15 -4.27 -20.45
C ASN A 43 17.36 -5.36 -21.19
N LYS A 44 17.22 -6.54 -20.61
CA LYS A 44 16.62 -7.71 -21.26
C LYS A 44 15.50 -8.33 -20.45
N GLU A 45 14.47 -8.82 -21.15
CA GLU A 45 13.42 -9.66 -20.59
C GLU A 45 13.92 -11.11 -20.51
N TYR A 46 13.76 -11.75 -19.36
CA TYR A 46 14.21 -13.12 -19.10
C TYR A 46 13.08 -14.13 -19.00
N THR A 47 11.84 -13.68 -18.85
CA THR A 47 10.67 -14.56 -18.72
C THR A 47 9.53 -14.09 -19.61
N SER A 48 8.70 -15.03 -20.10
CA SER A 48 7.67 -14.74 -21.11
C SER A 48 6.26 -15.25 -20.77
N LEU A 49 6.06 -15.94 -19.63
CA LEU A 49 4.75 -16.50 -19.29
C LEU A 49 3.80 -15.51 -18.61
N GLY A 50 4.32 -14.38 -18.15
CA GLY A 50 3.53 -13.34 -17.49
C GLY A 50 3.07 -13.68 -16.07
N LYS A 51 3.73 -14.65 -15.40
CA LYS A 51 3.38 -15.13 -14.03
C LYS A 51 4.55 -15.10 -13.06
N GLU A 52 5.64 -14.48 -13.42
CA GLU A 52 6.88 -14.49 -12.69
C GLU A 52 6.97 -13.30 -11.73
N LYS A 53 7.21 -13.59 -10.46
CA LYS A 53 7.30 -12.59 -9.39
C LYS A 53 8.26 -13.03 -8.27
N ASN A 54 8.46 -12.20 -7.25
CA ASN A 54 9.26 -12.50 -6.06
C ASN A 54 10.68 -12.99 -6.40
N ILE A 55 11.49 -12.08 -6.95
CA ILE A 55 12.83 -12.36 -7.45
C ILE A 55 13.83 -12.37 -6.30
N VAL A 56 14.71 -13.39 -6.28
CA VAL A 56 15.83 -13.51 -5.33
C VAL A 56 17.10 -13.92 -6.08
N TRP A 57 18.22 -13.25 -5.83
CA TRP A 57 19.54 -13.67 -6.35
C TRP A 57 20.10 -14.81 -5.52
N LEU A 58 20.34 -15.96 -6.15
CA LEU A 58 21.02 -17.11 -5.52
C LEU A 58 22.54 -16.83 -5.41
N ASP A 59 23.10 -16.34 -6.49
CA ASP A 59 24.53 -15.98 -6.61
C ASP A 59 24.70 -14.80 -7.59
N ASP A 60 25.89 -14.65 -8.16
CA ASP A 60 26.23 -13.55 -9.06
C ASP A 60 25.48 -13.56 -10.39
N THR A 61 24.98 -14.73 -10.82
CA THR A 61 24.40 -14.91 -12.16
C THR A 61 23.08 -15.64 -12.18
N ARG A 62 22.66 -16.32 -11.10
CA ARG A 62 21.43 -17.08 -11.04
C ARG A 62 20.35 -16.34 -10.26
N LEU A 63 19.22 -16.16 -10.92
CA LEU A 63 17.98 -15.64 -10.36
C LEU A 63 17.04 -16.77 -9.99
N LEU A 64 16.43 -16.66 -8.81
CA LEU A 64 15.27 -17.42 -8.38
C LEU A 64 14.02 -16.54 -8.56
N PHE A 65 12.94 -17.08 -9.09
CA PHE A 65 11.66 -16.40 -9.19
C PHE A 65 10.49 -17.35 -8.96
N GLN A 66 9.44 -16.83 -8.35
CA GLN A 66 8.20 -17.57 -8.15
C GLN A 66 7.41 -17.61 -9.46
N THR A 67 6.81 -18.78 -9.77
CA THR A 67 5.96 -18.98 -10.95
C THR A 67 4.94 -20.09 -10.70
N SER A 68 4.17 -20.48 -11.72
CA SER A 68 3.22 -21.61 -11.66
C SER A 68 3.28 -22.35 -13.01
N ARG A 69 4.18 -23.34 -13.11
CA ARG A 69 4.46 -24.08 -14.34
C ARG A 69 4.13 -25.56 -14.26
N ASP A 70 4.34 -26.18 -13.09
CA ASP A 70 4.16 -27.63 -12.90
C ASP A 70 2.67 -28.01 -12.93
N SER A 71 2.32 -28.94 -13.83
CA SER A 71 0.94 -29.40 -13.99
C SER A 71 0.46 -30.21 -12.79
N ASN A 72 1.33 -31.01 -12.15
CA ASN A 72 0.97 -31.82 -10.99
C ASN A 72 0.67 -30.91 -9.79
N ILE A 73 1.46 -29.85 -9.60
CA ILE A 73 1.21 -28.87 -8.54
C ILE A 73 -0.10 -28.12 -8.80
N LYS A 74 -0.40 -27.78 -10.06
CA LYS A 74 -1.69 -27.17 -10.40
C LYS A 74 -2.88 -28.05 -10.06
N GLU A 75 -2.78 -29.36 -10.27
CA GLU A 75 -3.86 -30.30 -9.89
C GLU A 75 -3.99 -30.39 -8.36
N LYS A 76 -2.88 -30.50 -7.62
CA LYS A 76 -2.90 -30.47 -6.15
C LYS A 76 -3.53 -29.19 -5.59
N LYS A 77 -3.23 -28.05 -6.19
CA LYS A 77 -3.86 -26.77 -5.80
C LYS A 77 -5.36 -26.75 -6.04
N LYS A 78 -5.86 -27.40 -7.10
CA LYS A 78 -7.30 -27.55 -7.33
C LYS A 78 -7.99 -28.40 -6.27
N GLU A 79 -7.27 -29.34 -5.65
CA GLU A 79 -7.74 -30.14 -4.54
C GLU A 79 -7.68 -29.42 -3.18
N GLY A 80 -7.15 -28.19 -3.15
CA GLY A 80 -7.04 -27.36 -1.95
C GLY A 80 -5.71 -27.50 -1.21
N GLU A 81 -4.66 -28.06 -1.85
CA GLU A 81 -3.30 -27.97 -1.29
C GLU A 81 -2.66 -26.64 -1.59
N GLU A 82 -1.87 -26.15 -0.65
CA GLU A 82 -1.02 -24.98 -0.85
C GLU A 82 0.36 -25.39 -1.35
N TRP A 83 0.82 -24.73 -2.40
CA TRP A 83 2.14 -24.94 -2.98
C TRP A 83 2.71 -23.64 -3.53
N THR A 84 4.00 -23.43 -3.37
CA THR A 84 4.76 -22.38 -4.02
C THR A 84 5.91 -22.97 -4.82
N GLU A 85 6.01 -22.57 -6.08
CA GLU A 85 7.03 -23.03 -7.01
C GLU A 85 8.04 -21.93 -7.30
N TYR A 86 9.33 -22.26 -7.17
CA TYR A 86 10.43 -21.39 -7.57
C TYR A 86 11.24 -22.06 -8.69
N TYR A 87 11.52 -21.29 -9.71
CA TYR A 87 12.39 -21.65 -10.81
C TYR A 87 13.65 -20.78 -10.78
N SER A 88 14.77 -21.30 -11.27
CA SER A 88 16.01 -20.55 -11.41
C SER A 88 16.39 -20.41 -12.89
N ILE A 89 17.01 -19.26 -13.21
CA ILE A 89 17.57 -18.97 -14.52
C ILE A 89 18.95 -18.35 -14.38
N ASP A 90 19.89 -18.74 -15.26
CA ASP A 90 21.19 -18.06 -15.35
C ASP A 90 21.09 -16.89 -16.34
N VAL A 91 21.46 -15.68 -15.90
CA VAL A 91 21.36 -14.46 -16.73
C VAL A 91 22.38 -14.43 -17.88
N ARG A 92 23.33 -15.37 -17.91
CA ARG A 92 24.27 -15.53 -19.03
C ARG A 92 23.66 -16.34 -20.18
N GLY A 93 22.60 -17.07 -19.95
CA GLY A 93 21.84 -17.85 -20.93
C GLY A 93 21.33 -19.18 -20.40
N GLY A 94 20.49 -19.82 -21.19
CA GLY A 94 19.85 -21.10 -20.86
C GLY A 94 18.36 -20.97 -20.54
N GLU A 95 17.75 -22.08 -20.19
CA GLU A 95 16.33 -22.16 -19.82
C GLU A 95 16.14 -22.15 -18.31
N ALA A 96 15.00 -21.60 -17.90
CA ALA A 96 14.58 -21.67 -16.50
C ALA A 96 14.27 -23.12 -16.09
N LYS A 97 14.81 -23.54 -14.94
CA LYS A 97 14.63 -24.90 -14.38
C LYS A 97 13.94 -24.84 -13.04
N ALA A 98 13.10 -25.86 -12.74
CA ALA A 98 12.54 -26.03 -11.43
C ALA A 98 13.67 -26.11 -10.40
N PHE A 99 13.55 -25.35 -9.32
CA PHE A 99 14.61 -25.27 -8.29
C PHE A 99 14.11 -25.65 -6.91
N LEU A 100 12.97 -25.12 -6.48
CA LEU A 100 12.40 -25.34 -5.16
C LEU A 100 10.88 -25.38 -5.25
N GLN A 101 10.28 -26.38 -4.61
CA GLN A 101 8.84 -26.56 -4.51
C GLN A 101 8.50 -26.73 -3.03
N LEU A 102 7.72 -25.80 -2.48
CA LEU A 102 7.35 -25.77 -1.07
C LEU A 102 5.85 -26.04 -0.92
N PRO A 103 5.42 -26.99 -0.07
CA PRO A 103 4.01 -27.32 0.15
C PRO A 103 3.35 -26.31 1.12
N TYR A 104 3.54 -25.03 0.85
CA TYR A 104 3.05 -23.88 1.63
C TYR A 104 2.73 -22.72 0.72
N SER A 105 1.85 -21.83 1.16
CA SER A 105 1.63 -20.51 0.55
C SER A 105 2.69 -19.55 1.07
N VAL A 106 3.86 -19.52 0.40
CA VAL A 106 5.00 -18.69 0.80
C VAL A 106 4.73 -17.23 0.53
N THR A 107 4.95 -16.38 1.54
CA THR A 107 4.75 -14.93 1.47
C THR A 107 6.05 -14.17 1.22
N ASP A 108 7.16 -14.58 1.84
CA ASP A 108 8.51 -14.05 1.59
C ASP A 108 9.57 -15.16 1.80
N ILE A 109 10.73 -15.04 1.11
CA ILE A 109 11.82 -16.01 1.17
C ILE A 109 13.18 -15.32 1.09
N GLN A 110 14.12 -15.73 1.95
CA GLN A 110 15.50 -15.25 1.97
C GLN A 110 16.47 -16.43 2.07
N ALA A 111 17.61 -16.34 1.38
CA ALA A 111 18.65 -17.37 1.46
C ALA A 111 19.41 -17.29 2.79
N CYS A 112 19.78 -18.45 3.34
CA CYS A 112 20.70 -18.60 4.46
C CYS A 112 21.85 -19.55 4.09
N SER A 113 22.80 -19.76 5.00
CA SER A 113 23.98 -20.61 4.73
C SER A 113 23.65 -22.06 4.38
N SER A 114 22.55 -22.63 4.92
CA SER A 114 22.15 -24.02 4.73
C SER A 114 20.98 -24.22 3.78
N GLY A 115 20.38 -23.14 3.27
CA GLY A 115 19.19 -23.20 2.40
C GLY A 115 18.40 -21.89 2.41
N PHE A 116 17.17 -21.95 2.89
CA PHE A 116 16.27 -20.79 2.89
C PHE A 116 15.51 -20.66 4.20
N VAL A 117 15.25 -19.42 4.58
CA VAL A 117 14.24 -19.08 5.60
C VAL A 117 13.09 -18.39 4.86
N PHE A 118 11.88 -18.76 5.20
CA PHE A 118 10.70 -18.22 4.54
C PHE A 118 9.54 -18.07 5.51
N THR A 119 8.64 -17.16 5.20
CA THR A 119 7.33 -17.06 5.85
C THR A 119 6.26 -17.66 4.97
N ALA A 120 5.27 -18.29 5.59
CA ALA A 120 4.13 -18.85 4.89
C ALA A 120 2.88 -18.83 5.77
N ASN A 121 1.72 -18.72 5.12
CA ASN A 121 0.44 -18.81 5.80
C ASN A 121 0.24 -20.20 6.42
N TYR A 122 -0.19 -20.20 7.66
CA TYR A 122 -0.57 -21.40 8.41
C TYR A 122 -1.93 -21.16 9.06
N SER A 123 -2.85 -22.11 8.88
CA SER A 123 -4.17 -22.05 9.51
C SER A 123 -4.24 -23.02 10.67
N ASN A 124 -4.63 -22.52 11.85
CA ASN A 124 -4.96 -23.33 13.01
C ASN A 124 -6.39 -23.91 12.95
N ALA A 125 -7.19 -23.45 12.00
CA ALA A 125 -8.58 -23.87 11.82
C ALA A 125 -8.78 -24.85 10.65
N ASP A 126 -7.88 -24.83 9.66
CA ASP A 126 -8.02 -25.61 8.43
C ASP A 126 -7.16 -26.90 8.46
N ILE A 127 -7.62 -27.89 7.72
CA ILE A 127 -6.94 -29.19 7.60
C ILE A 127 -5.84 -29.09 6.53
N SER A 128 -4.60 -29.32 6.93
CA SER A 128 -3.51 -29.45 5.96
C SER A 128 -3.60 -30.81 5.23
N LEU A 129 -3.59 -30.76 3.90
CA LEU A 129 -3.55 -31.96 3.06
C LEU A 129 -2.12 -32.47 2.84
N HIS A 130 -1.12 -31.70 3.24
CA HIS A 130 0.28 -32.06 3.06
C HIS A 130 0.66 -33.31 3.87
N GLY A 131 1.29 -34.27 3.19
CA GLY A 131 1.72 -35.52 3.79
C GLY A 131 0.63 -36.59 3.94
N LEU A 132 -0.64 -36.25 3.74
CA LEU A 132 -1.74 -37.20 3.76
C LEU A 132 -1.80 -38.01 2.46
N THR A 133 -2.09 -39.30 2.58
CA THR A 133 -2.20 -40.23 1.45
C THR A 133 -3.42 -41.14 1.57
N GLY A 134 -3.84 -41.78 0.48
CA GLY A 134 -4.89 -42.79 0.47
C GLY A 134 -6.22 -42.31 1.05
N GLU A 135 -6.79 -43.12 1.93
CA GLU A 135 -8.11 -42.86 2.55
C GLU A 135 -8.13 -41.64 3.46
N GLU A 136 -7.06 -41.35 4.20
CA GLU A 136 -6.94 -40.19 5.07
C GLU A 136 -7.01 -38.88 4.26
N ARG A 137 -6.29 -38.84 3.13
CA ARG A 137 -6.33 -37.72 2.22
C ARG A 137 -7.74 -37.50 1.63
N ALA A 138 -8.38 -38.59 1.19
CA ALA A 138 -9.73 -38.49 0.60
C ALA A 138 -10.74 -37.96 1.62
N LYS A 139 -10.71 -38.43 2.88
CA LYS A 139 -11.56 -37.91 3.97
C LYS A 139 -11.28 -36.45 4.28
N ALA A 140 -10.00 -36.03 4.27
CA ALA A 140 -9.63 -34.63 4.50
C ALA A 140 -10.15 -33.71 3.39
N ILE A 141 -10.03 -34.12 2.12
CA ILE A 141 -10.58 -33.37 0.98
C ILE A 141 -12.12 -33.26 1.06
N GLU A 142 -12.81 -34.36 1.41
CA GLU A 142 -14.26 -34.36 1.59
C GLU A 142 -14.67 -33.40 2.69
N LYS A 143 -14.02 -33.47 3.84
CA LYS A 143 -14.26 -32.54 4.95
C LYS A 143 -14.03 -31.07 4.57
N LYS A 144 -12.93 -30.75 3.87
CA LYS A 144 -12.69 -29.40 3.36
C LYS A 144 -13.81 -28.92 2.42
N LYS A 145 -14.40 -29.80 1.62
CA LYS A 145 -15.54 -29.45 0.75
C LYS A 145 -16.81 -29.23 1.55
N GLU A 146 -17.06 -30.04 2.58
CA GLU A 146 -18.22 -29.86 3.46
C GLU A 146 -18.15 -28.57 4.28
N GLU A 147 -16.91 -28.13 4.63
CA GLU A 147 -16.68 -26.92 5.42
C GLU A 147 -16.47 -25.66 4.57
N ALA A 148 -16.58 -25.76 3.23
CA ALA A 148 -16.26 -24.65 2.32
C ALA A 148 -17.34 -23.56 2.21
N ASP A 149 -18.53 -23.79 2.76
CA ASP A 149 -19.69 -22.89 2.61
C ASP A 149 -20.08 -22.14 3.90
N TYR A 150 -19.25 -22.23 4.94
CA TYR A 150 -19.43 -21.46 6.18
C TYR A 150 -18.10 -21.05 6.79
N GLU A 151 -18.10 -20.01 7.64
CA GLU A 151 -16.95 -19.54 8.41
C GLU A 151 -17.26 -19.57 9.91
N VAL A 152 -16.27 -19.99 10.71
CA VAL A 152 -16.34 -19.92 12.17
C VAL A 152 -15.41 -18.83 12.63
N LEU A 153 -15.94 -17.77 13.22
CA LEU A 153 -15.21 -16.57 13.62
C LEU A 153 -15.13 -16.50 15.15
N ASP A 154 -13.95 -16.63 15.70
CA ASP A 154 -13.69 -16.62 17.14
C ASP A 154 -12.50 -15.75 17.57
N GLU A 155 -12.02 -14.91 16.66
CA GLU A 155 -10.99 -13.89 16.94
C GLU A 155 -11.20 -12.62 16.10
N ILE A 156 -10.51 -11.53 16.46
CA ILE A 156 -10.46 -10.30 15.68
C ILE A 156 -9.00 -9.89 15.39
N PRO A 157 -8.68 -9.46 14.14
CA PRO A 157 -9.58 -9.39 12.99
C PRO A 157 -9.91 -10.79 12.45
N PHE A 158 -11.14 -11.01 12.00
CA PHE A 158 -11.57 -12.27 11.38
C PHE A 158 -11.39 -12.28 9.87
N TRP A 159 -11.16 -11.14 9.27
CA TRP A 159 -10.80 -10.98 7.85
C TRP A 159 -9.76 -9.87 7.69
N SER A 160 -9.17 -9.78 6.50
CA SER A 160 -8.22 -8.72 6.15
C SER A 160 -8.40 -8.31 4.69
N ASN A 161 -8.28 -7.02 4.42
CA ASN A 161 -8.42 -6.50 3.06
C ASN A 161 -7.44 -7.15 2.08
N GLY A 162 -7.96 -7.72 1.00
CA GLY A 162 -7.20 -8.42 -0.03
C GLY A 162 -6.83 -9.86 0.29
N LEU A 163 -7.07 -10.34 1.51
CA LEU A 163 -6.80 -11.73 1.92
C LEU A 163 -8.09 -12.54 2.15
N GLY A 164 -9.22 -11.90 2.39
CA GLY A 164 -10.45 -12.58 2.76
C GLY A 164 -10.49 -12.91 4.25
N PHE A 165 -11.16 -14.01 4.60
CA PHE A 165 -11.23 -14.48 5.98
C PHE A 165 -9.88 -15.00 6.46
N THR A 166 -9.42 -14.50 7.61
CA THR A 166 -8.09 -14.78 8.18
C THR A 166 -8.16 -15.38 9.58
N ASN A 167 -9.37 -15.79 10.00
CA ASN A 167 -9.57 -16.39 11.32
C ASN A 167 -8.62 -17.55 11.57
N LYS A 168 -7.86 -17.50 12.69
CA LYS A 168 -6.84 -18.49 13.07
C LYS A 168 -5.70 -18.68 12.05
N GLN A 169 -5.54 -17.79 11.09
CA GLN A 169 -4.39 -17.81 10.19
C GLN A 169 -3.23 -17.00 10.77
N ARG A 170 -2.02 -17.52 10.57
CA ARG A 170 -0.76 -16.86 10.99
C ARG A 170 0.27 -16.97 9.88
N ASN A 171 1.05 -15.93 9.70
CA ASN A 171 2.22 -15.95 8.82
C ASN A 171 3.40 -16.47 9.65
N ARG A 172 3.70 -17.77 9.54
CA ARG A 172 4.75 -18.44 10.35
C ARG A 172 6.09 -18.44 9.66
N LEU A 173 7.17 -18.49 10.44
CA LEU A 173 8.54 -18.60 9.96
C LEU A 173 8.99 -20.05 9.88
N TYR A 174 9.61 -20.41 8.74
CA TYR A 174 10.10 -21.75 8.45
C TYR A 174 11.53 -21.71 7.93
N ARG A 175 12.27 -22.82 8.14
CA ARG A 175 13.55 -23.11 7.53
C ARG A 175 13.42 -24.28 6.56
N TYR A 176 13.97 -24.13 5.37
CA TYR A 176 14.22 -25.22 4.42
C TYR A 176 15.72 -25.50 4.35
N GLU A 177 16.14 -26.72 4.66
CA GLU A 177 17.52 -27.15 4.57
C GLU A 177 17.76 -27.88 3.24
N THR A 178 18.66 -27.35 2.42
CA THR A 178 18.88 -27.88 1.05
C THR A 178 19.47 -29.30 1.04
N ALA A 179 20.36 -29.63 1.98
CA ALA A 179 21.02 -30.92 2.01
C ALA A 179 20.08 -32.07 2.38
N SER A 180 19.21 -31.88 3.34
CA SER A 180 18.24 -32.88 3.82
C SER A 180 16.86 -32.76 3.18
N GLN A 181 16.58 -31.65 2.51
CA GLN A 181 15.26 -31.25 2.00
C GLN A 181 14.18 -31.15 3.10
N LYS A 182 14.60 -30.99 4.34
CA LYS A 182 13.71 -30.87 5.50
C LYS A 182 13.17 -29.46 5.63
N ILE A 183 11.88 -29.36 5.95
CA ILE A 183 11.23 -28.10 6.34
C ILE A 183 10.95 -28.17 7.85
N GLU A 184 11.25 -27.10 8.55
CA GLU A 184 11.06 -26.98 9.99
C GLU A 184 10.43 -25.62 10.32
N ALA A 185 9.38 -25.62 11.16
CA ALA A 185 8.79 -24.39 11.68
C ALA A 185 9.71 -23.80 12.77
N LEU A 186 10.03 -22.52 12.65
CA LEU A 186 10.86 -21.80 13.61
C LEU A 186 10.05 -21.06 14.67
N THR A 187 8.74 -20.89 14.45
CA THR A 187 7.83 -20.17 15.33
C THR A 187 6.64 -21.02 15.77
N PRO A 188 6.06 -20.77 16.95
CA PRO A 188 4.82 -21.38 17.41
C PRO A 188 3.65 -21.18 16.45
N GLU A 189 2.59 -21.99 16.61
CA GLU A 189 1.44 -22.01 15.68
C GLU A 189 0.61 -20.73 15.71
N PHE A 190 0.52 -20.05 16.85
CA PHE A 190 -0.26 -18.80 17.01
C PHE A 190 0.59 -17.53 16.89
N MET A 191 1.88 -17.66 16.61
CA MET A 191 2.76 -16.52 16.37
C MET A 191 2.66 -16.07 14.91
N ASN A 192 2.35 -14.80 14.71
CA ASN A 192 2.28 -14.13 13.42
C ASN A 192 3.55 -13.29 13.19
N VAL A 193 4.30 -13.60 12.14
CA VAL A 193 5.53 -12.91 11.78
C VAL A 193 5.24 -11.84 10.75
N GLU A 194 5.45 -10.58 11.11
CA GLU A 194 5.21 -9.42 10.24
C GLU A 194 6.43 -9.07 9.38
N TYR A 195 7.62 -9.30 9.90
CA TYR A 195 8.88 -8.98 9.25
C TYR A 195 9.96 -9.98 9.66
N PHE A 196 10.86 -10.32 8.74
CA PHE A 196 12.09 -11.03 9.07
C PHE A 196 13.27 -10.60 8.20
N LYS A 197 14.47 -10.79 8.73
CA LYS A 197 15.73 -10.52 8.07
C LYS A 197 16.74 -11.62 8.37
N VAL A 198 17.29 -12.22 7.32
CA VAL A 198 18.34 -13.23 7.43
C VAL A 198 19.73 -12.56 7.31
N SER A 199 20.62 -12.90 8.24
CA SER A 199 22.04 -12.56 8.18
C SER A 199 22.87 -13.82 8.51
N GLU A 200 23.45 -14.44 7.50
CA GLU A 200 24.18 -15.70 7.61
C GLU A 200 23.37 -16.82 8.30
N ASN A 201 23.64 -17.08 9.59
CA ASN A 201 23.00 -18.09 10.41
C ASN A 201 22.06 -17.52 11.48
N ARG A 202 21.78 -16.22 11.42
CA ARG A 202 20.86 -15.53 12.33
C ARG A 202 19.67 -14.96 11.58
N VAL A 203 18.54 -14.98 12.23
CA VAL A 203 17.28 -14.43 11.71
C VAL A 203 16.70 -13.47 12.74
N LEU A 204 16.66 -12.19 12.43
CA LEU A 204 15.84 -11.23 13.17
C LEU A 204 14.42 -11.31 12.66
N PHE A 205 13.44 -11.26 13.55
CA PHE A 205 12.05 -11.18 13.15
C PHE A 205 11.20 -10.42 14.15
N ILE A 206 10.15 -9.79 13.63
CA ILE A 206 9.14 -9.07 14.39
C ILE A 206 7.88 -9.91 14.35
N ALA A 207 7.31 -10.19 15.51
CA ALA A 207 6.14 -11.04 15.62
C ALA A 207 5.31 -10.73 16.88
N GLU A 208 4.03 -11.05 16.80
CA GLU A 208 3.12 -11.12 17.94
C GLU A 208 2.45 -12.49 18.04
N GLU A 209 2.16 -12.94 19.24
CA GLU A 209 1.36 -14.15 19.48
C GLU A 209 -0.01 -13.76 20.04
N TYR A 210 -1.09 -14.20 19.38
CA TYR A 210 -2.45 -13.90 19.81
C TYR A 210 -3.42 -15.04 19.53
N HIS A 211 -4.49 -15.11 20.32
CA HIS A 211 -5.51 -16.16 20.25
C HIS A 211 -6.91 -15.61 19.96
N ASP A 212 -7.28 -14.50 20.58
CA ASP A 212 -8.63 -13.92 20.50
C ASP A 212 -8.66 -12.54 19.84
N LYS A 213 -7.63 -11.72 20.11
CA LYS A 213 -7.54 -10.35 19.61
C LYS A 213 -6.09 -9.99 19.28
N LEU A 214 -5.87 -9.49 18.06
CA LEU A 214 -4.60 -8.90 17.67
C LEU A 214 -4.43 -7.52 18.32
N GLU A 215 -3.37 -7.34 19.10
CA GLU A 215 -2.97 -6.05 19.65
C GLU A 215 -2.10 -5.27 18.65
N GLN A 216 -1.84 -3.99 18.93
CA GLN A 216 -1.04 -3.15 18.02
C GLN A 216 0.44 -3.11 18.41
N THR A 217 0.82 -3.78 19.48
CA THR A 217 2.23 -4.00 19.86
C THR A 217 2.69 -5.35 19.36
N ASN A 218 3.99 -5.50 19.22
CA ASN A 218 4.66 -6.73 18.81
C ASN A 218 6.04 -6.83 19.50
N ALA A 219 6.72 -7.93 19.32
CA ALA A 219 8.04 -8.20 19.92
C ALA A 219 9.12 -8.36 18.85
N LEU A 220 10.37 -8.15 19.26
CA LEU A 220 11.56 -8.37 18.43
C LEU A 220 12.29 -9.63 18.92
N TYR A 221 12.56 -10.55 18.01
CA TYR A 221 13.21 -11.82 18.25
C TYR A 221 14.47 -12.00 17.40
N GLU A 222 15.39 -12.83 17.87
CA GLU A 222 16.49 -13.39 17.11
C GLU A 222 16.49 -14.93 17.18
N TYR A 223 16.62 -15.58 16.03
CA TYR A 223 16.78 -17.04 15.95
C TYR A 223 18.20 -17.37 15.46
N ASP A 224 18.94 -18.17 16.22
CA ASP A 224 20.22 -18.75 15.81
C ASP A 224 19.98 -20.09 15.14
N LEU A 225 20.26 -20.19 13.83
CA LEU A 225 20.05 -21.39 13.02
C LEU A 225 21.06 -22.51 13.29
N LEU A 226 22.22 -22.20 13.90
CA LEU A 226 23.23 -23.22 14.26
C LEU A 226 22.92 -23.85 15.63
N GLU A 227 22.55 -23.00 16.59
CA GLU A 227 22.21 -23.45 17.94
C GLU A 227 20.76 -23.90 18.06
N ASN A 228 19.96 -23.67 17.02
CA ASN A 228 18.52 -23.94 17.00
C ASN A 228 17.80 -23.30 18.20
N ARG A 229 18.11 -22.03 18.46
CA ARG A 229 17.63 -21.29 19.63
C ARG A 229 16.98 -19.98 19.24
N CYS A 230 15.76 -19.75 19.74
CA CYS A 230 15.06 -18.48 19.67
C CYS A 230 15.29 -17.67 20.94
N SER A 231 15.56 -16.38 20.80
CA SER A 231 15.71 -15.41 21.89
C SER A 231 14.78 -14.22 21.67
N CYS A 232 13.99 -13.87 22.65
CA CYS A 232 13.25 -12.61 22.65
C CYS A 232 14.21 -11.48 23.04
N LEU A 233 14.38 -10.52 22.15
CA LEU A 233 15.26 -9.37 22.37
C LEU A 233 14.53 -8.22 23.05
N ILE A 234 13.31 -7.94 22.63
CA ILE A 234 12.41 -6.96 23.26
C ILE A 234 11.02 -7.59 23.32
N GLU A 235 10.47 -7.67 24.50
CA GLU A 235 9.16 -8.26 24.77
C GLU A 235 8.01 -7.42 24.19
N ASP A 236 6.90 -8.08 23.88
CA ASP A 236 5.65 -7.46 23.45
C ASP A 236 5.03 -6.58 24.57
N GLY A 237 4.09 -5.71 24.17
CA GLY A 237 3.25 -4.88 25.05
C GLY A 237 3.69 -3.43 25.19
N ASN A 238 4.86 -3.03 24.69
CA ASN A 238 5.35 -1.65 24.84
C ASN A 238 5.59 -0.92 23.53
N TYR A 239 5.88 -1.64 22.45
CA TYR A 239 6.28 -1.05 21.17
C TYR A 239 5.58 -1.73 19.99
N ASN A 240 5.39 -0.95 18.93
CA ASN A 240 5.15 -1.45 17.58
C ASN A 240 6.45 -1.30 16.79
N PHE A 241 7.04 -2.42 16.39
CA PHE A 241 8.22 -2.47 15.53
C PHE A 241 7.77 -2.63 14.07
N SER A 242 8.42 -1.94 13.13
CA SER A 242 8.19 -2.10 11.69
C SER A 242 9.40 -2.56 10.90
N PHE A 243 10.59 -2.50 11.50
CA PHE A 243 11.85 -2.87 10.86
C PHE A 243 12.89 -3.26 11.90
N ALA A 244 13.74 -4.23 11.55
CA ALA A 244 14.97 -4.54 12.29
C ALA A 244 16.03 -5.14 11.35
N ASP A 245 17.29 -4.76 11.52
CA ASP A 245 18.44 -5.31 10.78
C ASP A 245 19.73 -5.17 11.57
N TYR A 246 20.79 -5.79 11.09
CA TYR A 246 22.13 -5.68 11.65
C TYR A 246 22.90 -4.51 11.06
N MET A 247 23.41 -3.63 11.92
CA MET A 247 24.37 -2.58 11.58
C MET A 247 25.74 -2.94 12.17
N GLY A 248 26.53 -3.67 11.42
CA GLY A 248 27.73 -4.33 11.93
C GLY A 248 27.40 -5.38 12.99
N ARG A 249 27.81 -5.15 14.24
CA ARG A 249 27.51 -6.05 15.37
C ARG A 249 26.27 -5.67 16.17
N ASP A 250 25.75 -4.48 15.92
CA ASP A 250 24.57 -3.98 16.62
C ASP A 250 23.29 -4.26 15.82
N ILE A 251 22.17 -4.31 16.51
CA ILE A 251 20.85 -4.41 15.91
C ILE A 251 20.23 -3.02 15.93
N VAL A 252 19.83 -2.52 14.76
CA VAL A 252 19.03 -1.29 14.59
C VAL A 252 17.59 -1.65 14.28
N CYS A 253 16.65 -0.91 14.85
CA CYS A 253 15.22 -1.11 14.61
C CYS A 253 14.47 0.20 14.53
N ALA A 254 13.29 0.15 13.90
CA ALA A 254 12.32 1.23 13.88
C ALA A 254 11.11 0.86 14.74
N ALA A 255 10.77 1.71 15.71
CA ALA A 255 9.69 1.45 16.65
C ALA A 255 9.00 2.72 17.15
N SER A 256 7.73 2.59 17.55
CA SER A 256 6.96 3.59 18.30
C SER A 256 6.31 2.94 19.52
N ASP A 257 6.22 3.68 20.62
CA ASP A 257 5.40 3.28 21.78
C ASP A 257 3.93 3.75 21.65
N MET A 258 3.60 4.46 20.58
CA MET A 258 2.26 4.96 20.23
C MET A 258 1.59 5.83 21.29
N LYS A 259 2.33 6.33 22.30
CA LYS A 259 1.74 7.04 23.44
C LYS A 259 1.38 8.48 23.12
N SER A 260 2.21 9.17 22.32
CA SER A 260 2.02 10.59 22.06
C SER A 260 1.02 10.85 20.93
N PHE A 261 1.12 10.10 19.83
CA PHE A 261 0.32 10.34 18.62
C PHE A 261 -0.47 9.12 18.14
N GLY A 262 -0.55 8.06 18.95
CA GLY A 262 -1.33 6.85 18.68
C GLY A 262 -0.72 5.97 17.59
N ILE A 263 -1.57 5.16 16.96
CA ILE A 263 -1.15 4.14 15.98
C ILE A 263 -0.46 4.71 14.74
N ASN A 264 -0.66 5.98 14.46
CA ASN A 264 -0.04 6.67 13.32
C ASN A 264 1.27 7.39 13.67
N GLU A 265 1.76 7.28 14.92
CA GLU A 265 3.01 7.90 15.35
C GLU A 265 4.19 7.46 14.48
N ASN A 266 4.98 8.41 14.01
CA ASN A 266 6.18 8.13 13.23
C ASN A 266 7.20 7.37 14.09
N HIS A 267 7.71 6.25 13.56
CA HIS A 267 8.68 5.43 14.28
C HIS A 267 10.02 6.13 14.40
N LYS A 268 10.60 6.07 15.59
CA LYS A 268 11.99 6.47 15.85
C LYS A 268 12.93 5.31 15.56
N LEU A 269 14.21 5.60 15.41
CA LEU A 269 15.24 4.59 15.18
C LEU A 269 16.03 4.35 16.47
N TYR A 270 16.21 3.08 16.80
CA TYR A 270 16.87 2.65 18.03
C TYR A 270 17.95 1.60 17.76
N PHE A 271 18.94 1.53 18.64
CA PHE A 271 19.75 0.34 18.81
C PHE A 271 19.19 -0.54 19.93
N VAL A 272 19.26 -1.86 19.72
CA VAL A 272 18.93 -2.84 20.76
C VAL A 272 20.16 -3.08 21.61
N LYS A 273 20.07 -2.78 22.91
CA LYS A 273 21.18 -2.92 23.88
C LYS A 273 20.66 -3.59 25.16
N ASN A 274 21.20 -4.78 25.46
CA ASN A 274 20.93 -5.49 26.72
C ASN A 274 19.41 -5.63 27.05
N GLY A 275 18.59 -5.95 26.06
CA GLY A 275 17.14 -6.10 26.23
C GLY A 275 16.35 -4.78 26.34
N THR A 276 16.96 -3.66 25.96
CA THR A 276 16.34 -2.32 25.96
C THR A 276 16.59 -1.59 24.65
N LEU A 277 15.81 -0.54 24.38
CA LEU A 277 15.97 0.34 23.23
C LEU A 277 16.77 1.59 23.63
N GLU A 278 17.87 1.84 22.94
CA GLU A 278 18.66 3.06 23.04
C GLU A 278 18.38 3.93 21.81
N LEU A 279 17.92 5.16 22.00
CA LEU A 279 17.57 6.06 20.89
C LEU A 279 18.81 6.33 20.02
N PHE A 280 18.70 5.98 18.74
CA PHE A 280 19.72 6.26 17.75
C PHE A 280 19.43 7.56 17.00
N TYR A 281 18.17 7.74 16.55
CA TYR A 281 17.77 8.92 15.79
C TYR A 281 16.30 9.29 16.08
N GLU A 282 16.09 10.56 16.41
CA GLU A 282 14.75 11.13 16.60
C GLU A 282 14.13 11.42 15.23
N ASN A 283 13.44 10.42 14.69
CA ASN A 283 12.78 10.52 13.39
C ASN A 283 11.34 11.01 13.55
N ASP A 284 10.94 11.99 12.74
CA ASP A 284 9.56 12.49 12.67
C ASP A 284 9.03 12.44 11.22
N THR A 285 9.37 11.38 10.49
CA THR A 285 8.86 11.10 9.16
C THR A 285 8.37 9.66 9.07
N TRP A 286 7.38 9.39 8.23
CA TRP A 286 7.01 8.02 7.95
C TRP A 286 8.09 7.33 7.12
N LEU A 287 8.53 6.16 7.56
CA LEU A 287 9.66 5.41 6.97
C LEU A 287 9.25 4.62 5.71
N LEU A 288 8.46 5.26 4.86
CA LEU A 288 7.88 4.70 3.64
C LEU A 288 7.49 5.84 2.70
N SER A 289 7.29 5.56 1.41
CA SER A 289 6.63 6.48 0.49
C SER A 289 5.11 6.38 0.62
N THR A 290 4.47 7.45 1.06
CA THR A 290 3.00 7.59 1.12
C THR A 290 2.45 8.47 -0.01
N VAL A 291 3.29 8.88 -0.95
CA VAL A 291 2.89 9.68 -2.11
C VAL A 291 1.97 8.86 -3.00
N GLY A 292 0.69 9.26 -3.06
CA GLY A 292 -0.38 8.56 -3.76
C GLY A 292 -0.29 8.69 -5.28
N SER A 293 -0.55 7.59 -6.00
CA SER A 293 -0.80 7.55 -7.44
C SER A 293 -1.60 6.29 -7.79
N ASP A 294 -2.45 6.38 -8.79
CA ASP A 294 -3.14 5.22 -9.39
C ASP A 294 -2.28 4.49 -10.44
N CYS A 295 -1.04 4.97 -10.65
CA CYS A 295 -0.06 4.42 -11.59
C CYS A 295 1.08 3.68 -10.91
N LYS A 296 0.88 3.19 -9.69
CA LYS A 296 1.81 2.32 -8.94
C LYS A 296 1.20 0.94 -8.73
N PHE A 297 2.01 -0.10 -8.84
CA PHE A 297 1.60 -1.48 -8.58
C PHE A 297 2.79 -2.28 -8.07
N GLY A 298 2.59 -2.96 -6.93
CA GLY A 298 3.68 -3.63 -6.24
C GLY A 298 4.61 -2.66 -5.50
N GLY A 299 5.69 -3.18 -5.01
CA GLY A 299 6.65 -2.43 -4.21
C GLY A 299 8.04 -3.03 -4.30
N GLY A 300 8.85 -2.75 -3.32
CA GLY A 300 10.19 -3.27 -3.20
C GLY A 300 10.78 -2.97 -1.84
N LYS A 301 12.10 -3.04 -1.76
CA LYS A 301 12.85 -2.78 -0.55
C LYS A 301 12.80 -1.28 -0.22
N THR A 302 12.53 -0.98 1.03
CA THR A 302 12.43 0.39 1.55
C THR A 302 13.51 0.70 2.60
N PHE A 303 14.26 -0.32 3.01
CA PHE A 303 15.39 -0.24 3.93
C PHE A 303 16.59 -1.01 3.39
N HIS A 304 17.78 -0.53 3.70
CA HIS A 304 19.04 -1.23 3.48
C HIS A 304 20.03 -0.84 4.58
N THR A 305 20.66 -1.82 5.18
CA THR A 305 21.62 -1.60 6.29
C THR A 305 23.00 -2.07 5.88
N THR A 306 24.00 -1.27 6.20
CA THR A 306 25.43 -1.62 6.10
C THR A 306 26.05 -1.58 7.51
N ASP A 307 27.34 -1.88 7.63
CA ASP A 307 28.04 -1.79 8.93
C ASP A 307 28.01 -0.38 9.53
N ASN A 308 27.92 0.67 8.70
CA ASN A 308 28.11 2.06 9.08
C ASN A 308 26.93 2.98 8.81
N ALA A 309 25.89 2.51 8.13
CA ALA A 309 24.75 3.36 7.77
C ALA A 309 23.46 2.56 7.59
N LEU A 310 22.35 3.23 7.88
CA LEU A 310 20.99 2.80 7.55
C LEU A 310 20.44 3.68 6.43
N TYR A 311 20.01 3.05 5.36
CA TYR A 311 19.32 3.70 4.24
C TYR A 311 17.83 3.40 4.32
N PHE A 312 17.00 4.42 4.14
CA PHE A 312 15.54 4.22 4.21
C PHE A 312 14.77 5.26 3.39
N LEU A 313 13.59 4.87 2.95
CA LEU A 313 12.63 5.79 2.37
C LEU A 313 11.99 6.64 3.45
N SER A 314 11.65 7.87 3.13
CA SER A 314 10.72 8.67 3.92
C SER A 314 9.86 9.58 3.04
N THR A 315 8.67 9.91 3.54
CA THR A 315 7.81 10.94 2.97
C THR A 315 8.12 12.27 3.65
N LEU A 316 8.44 13.29 2.86
CA LEU A 316 8.70 14.65 3.29
C LEU A 316 7.78 15.59 2.51
N GLU A 317 6.97 16.41 3.20
CA GLU A 317 5.99 17.25 2.56
C GLU A 317 5.12 16.45 1.56
N ASP A 318 5.27 16.69 0.26
CA ASP A 318 4.51 16.06 -0.83
C ASP A 318 5.33 15.15 -1.75
N PHE A 319 6.53 14.75 -1.32
CA PHE A 319 7.44 13.89 -2.08
C PHE A 319 8.07 12.80 -1.19
N SER A 320 8.68 11.81 -1.80
CA SER A 320 9.45 10.79 -1.07
C SER A 320 10.89 10.70 -1.53
N VAL A 321 11.78 10.41 -0.59
CA VAL A 321 13.23 10.41 -0.77
C VAL A 321 13.90 9.21 -0.11
N ILE A 322 15.13 8.91 -0.56
CA ILE A 322 16.03 7.98 0.12
C ILE A 322 16.96 8.77 1.03
N ASN A 323 17.01 8.37 2.28
CA ASN A 323 17.88 8.89 3.32
C ASN A 323 19.04 7.92 3.57
N CYS A 324 20.20 8.46 3.92
CA CYS A 324 21.32 7.75 4.50
C CYS A 324 21.56 8.30 5.90
N LEU A 325 21.30 7.49 6.93
CA LEU A 325 21.62 7.81 8.31
C LEU A 325 22.91 7.10 8.70
N HIS A 326 23.97 7.86 8.85
CA HIS A 326 25.27 7.36 9.26
C HIS A 326 25.24 6.99 10.75
N ARG A 327 26.13 6.06 11.15
CA ARG A 327 26.22 5.58 12.53
C ARG A 327 26.53 6.68 13.56
N ASP A 328 27.12 7.79 13.12
CA ASP A 328 27.37 8.99 13.94
C ASP A 328 26.16 9.90 14.13
N GLY A 329 25.00 9.53 13.56
CA GLY A 329 23.74 10.29 13.64
C GLY A 329 23.58 11.34 12.52
N ARG A 330 24.51 11.48 11.60
CA ARG A 330 24.40 12.40 10.46
C ARG A 330 23.43 11.83 9.41
N LEU A 331 22.42 12.62 9.06
CA LEU A 331 21.45 12.30 8.02
C LEU A 331 21.81 13.01 6.70
N GLU A 332 21.75 12.26 5.60
CA GLU A 332 21.99 12.75 4.24
C GLU A 332 20.85 12.34 3.32
N LEU A 333 20.36 13.27 2.48
CA LEU A 333 19.39 12.97 1.44
C LEU A 333 20.10 12.52 0.17
N LEU A 334 19.78 11.35 -0.33
CA LEU A 334 20.44 10.78 -1.52
C LEU A 334 19.72 11.10 -2.82
N THR A 335 18.43 11.45 -2.78
CA THR A 335 17.64 11.74 -3.97
C THR A 335 17.09 13.17 -3.92
N ALA A 336 16.68 13.69 -5.08
CA ALA A 336 16.06 15.01 -5.18
C ALA A 336 14.71 15.07 -4.46
N ARG A 337 14.32 16.26 -4.00
CA ARG A 337 13.01 16.57 -3.42
C ARG A 337 11.97 16.77 -4.52
N ASP A 338 11.71 15.72 -5.29
CA ASP A 338 10.73 15.76 -6.38
C ASP A 338 10.09 14.38 -6.57
N GLY A 339 8.80 14.36 -6.84
CA GLY A 339 8.06 13.18 -7.20
C GLY A 339 7.98 12.12 -6.11
N SER A 340 8.13 10.86 -6.48
CA SER A 340 8.00 9.74 -5.57
C SER A 340 9.07 8.70 -5.83
N VAL A 341 9.92 8.43 -4.85
CA VAL A 341 10.75 7.23 -4.81
C VAL A 341 9.97 6.12 -4.11
N ASP A 342 9.82 4.96 -4.73
CA ASP A 342 8.91 3.92 -4.26
C ASP A 342 9.64 2.71 -3.68
N PHE A 343 10.84 2.41 -4.15
CA PHE A 343 11.70 1.30 -3.69
C PHE A 343 13.13 1.49 -4.18
N PHE A 344 14.09 0.84 -3.53
CA PHE A 344 15.49 0.92 -3.92
C PHE A 344 16.27 -0.34 -3.54
N ASP A 345 17.50 -0.45 -4.05
CA ASP A 345 18.54 -1.33 -3.53
C ASP A 345 19.91 -0.67 -3.67
N ILE A 346 20.88 -1.13 -2.88
CA ILE A 346 22.23 -0.57 -2.82
C ILE A 346 23.24 -1.70 -2.96
N TYR A 347 24.26 -1.44 -3.76
CA TYR A 347 25.47 -2.25 -3.82
C TYR A 347 26.69 -1.34 -3.70
N LYS A 348 27.43 -1.44 -2.58
CA LYS A 348 28.52 -0.50 -2.21
C LYS A 348 28.01 0.94 -2.25
N ASP A 349 28.61 1.77 -3.13
CA ASP A 349 28.26 3.19 -3.28
C ASP A 349 27.27 3.44 -4.44
N THR A 350 26.75 2.38 -5.06
CA THR A 350 25.81 2.47 -6.18
C THR A 350 24.41 2.23 -5.70
N LEU A 351 23.51 3.17 -5.99
CA LEU A 351 22.09 3.14 -5.65
C LEU A 351 21.28 2.88 -6.92
N VAL A 352 20.37 1.92 -6.88
CA VAL A 352 19.29 1.75 -7.89
C VAL A 352 17.95 1.96 -7.23
N TYR A 353 17.03 2.67 -7.89
CA TYR A 353 15.72 2.94 -7.33
C TYR A 353 14.65 3.13 -8.40
N GLY A 354 13.40 2.82 -8.04
CA GLY A 354 12.22 3.08 -8.84
C GLY A 354 11.53 4.36 -8.38
N ALA A 355 11.23 5.25 -9.33
CA ALA A 355 10.65 6.55 -9.01
C ALA A 355 9.75 7.10 -10.12
N MET A 356 8.82 7.96 -9.72
CA MET A 356 8.06 8.86 -10.58
C MET A 356 8.67 10.26 -10.42
N LYS A 357 9.42 10.71 -11.42
CA LYS A 357 10.12 12.01 -11.41
C LYS A 357 9.62 12.92 -12.53
N ASP A 358 9.77 14.22 -12.35
CA ASP A 358 9.41 15.24 -13.35
C ASP A 358 7.96 15.14 -13.85
N TYR A 359 7.06 14.68 -13.01
CA TYR A 359 5.66 14.37 -13.36
C TYR A 359 5.53 13.22 -14.38
N GLY A 360 6.56 12.37 -14.48
CA GLY A 360 6.59 11.17 -15.32
C GLY A 360 5.96 9.96 -14.63
N LEU A 361 5.80 8.88 -15.42
CA LEU A 361 5.47 7.55 -14.90
C LEU A 361 6.73 6.88 -14.34
N GLN A 362 6.53 5.78 -13.62
CA GLN A 362 7.59 5.07 -12.92
C GLN A 362 8.66 4.51 -13.86
N GLU A 363 9.93 4.86 -13.62
CA GLU A 363 11.13 4.30 -14.28
C GLU A 363 12.20 3.97 -13.23
N LEU A 364 13.24 3.24 -13.63
CA LEU A 364 14.39 2.94 -12.79
C LEU A 364 15.55 3.90 -13.07
N TYR A 365 16.19 4.31 -11.99
CA TYR A 365 17.35 5.20 -11.98
C TYR A 365 18.52 4.51 -11.30
N LEU A 366 19.70 4.70 -11.85
CA LEU A 366 20.98 4.27 -11.27
C LEU A 366 21.78 5.50 -10.92
N LYS A 367 22.25 5.55 -9.68
CA LYS A 367 23.06 6.68 -9.16
C LYS A 367 24.37 6.18 -8.61
N GLU A 368 25.44 6.73 -9.13
CA GLU A 368 26.83 6.55 -8.64
C GLU A 368 27.41 7.91 -8.27
N ASN A 369 27.73 8.11 -7.01
CA ASN A 369 28.15 9.40 -6.48
C ASN A 369 27.13 10.53 -6.82
N THR A 370 27.55 11.50 -7.67
CA THR A 370 26.69 12.60 -8.13
C THR A 370 26.03 12.34 -9.49
N GLU A 371 26.46 11.32 -10.21
CA GLU A 371 25.90 10.98 -11.51
C GLU A 371 24.65 10.11 -11.35
N GLU A 372 23.57 10.50 -12.01
CA GLU A 372 22.30 9.78 -12.04
C GLU A 372 21.87 9.56 -13.49
N ILE A 373 21.56 8.31 -13.82
CA ILE A 373 21.09 7.93 -15.14
C ILE A 373 19.76 7.15 -15.04
N GLU A 374 18.86 7.40 -15.96
CA GLU A 374 17.66 6.60 -16.16
C GLU A 374 18.04 5.33 -16.93
N ILE A 375 17.78 4.16 -16.36
CA ILE A 375 18.17 2.86 -16.96
C ILE A 375 17.00 2.11 -17.61
N THR A 376 15.77 2.62 -17.48
CA THR A 376 14.58 2.09 -18.18
C THR A 376 13.82 3.21 -18.89
N LYS A 377 13.02 2.84 -19.90
CA LYS A 377 12.17 3.76 -20.68
C LYS A 377 10.84 3.10 -21.06
N HIS A 378 10.27 2.37 -20.10
CA HIS A 378 9.08 1.55 -20.35
C HIS A 378 7.80 2.35 -20.55
N ASN A 379 7.75 3.58 -20.06
CA ASN A 379 6.55 4.40 -20.03
C ASN A 379 6.65 5.72 -20.81
N ARG A 380 7.79 6.00 -21.45
CA ARG A 380 8.00 7.28 -22.17
C ARG A 380 7.00 7.54 -23.29
N THR A 381 6.58 6.50 -24.04
CA THR A 381 5.65 6.62 -25.16
C THR A 381 4.31 7.23 -24.77
N VAL A 382 3.88 7.08 -23.53
CA VAL A 382 2.64 7.69 -23.02
C VAL A 382 2.66 9.22 -23.19
N PHE A 383 3.81 9.84 -22.92
CA PHE A 383 3.98 11.30 -22.99
C PHE A 383 4.23 11.81 -24.42
N GLU A 384 4.53 10.92 -25.35
CA GLU A 384 4.63 11.22 -26.79
C GLU A 384 3.25 11.18 -27.46
N GLU A 385 2.35 10.33 -26.97
CA GLU A 385 1.04 10.08 -27.57
C GLU A 385 -0.08 10.93 -26.94
N TYR A 386 0.03 11.30 -25.66
CA TYR A 386 -1.02 11.96 -24.91
C TYR A 386 -0.55 13.29 -24.31
N SER A 387 -1.45 14.26 -24.31
CA SER A 387 -1.20 15.55 -23.63
C SER A 387 -1.36 15.40 -22.13
N VAL A 388 -0.39 15.95 -21.39
CA VAL A 388 -0.36 15.93 -19.93
C VAL A 388 -0.33 17.36 -19.40
N SER A 389 -1.20 17.67 -18.47
CA SER A 389 -1.25 18.95 -17.77
C SER A 389 -0.57 18.81 -16.39
N LYS A 390 0.56 19.49 -16.19
CA LYS A 390 1.26 19.49 -14.91
C LYS A 390 0.55 20.39 -13.90
N PRO A 391 0.49 20.02 -12.61
CA PRO A 391 -0.12 20.86 -11.61
C PRO A 391 0.67 22.14 -11.35
N GLU A 392 -0.04 23.25 -11.19
CA GLU A 392 0.48 24.48 -10.58
C GLU A 392 0.35 24.38 -9.07
N LYS A 393 1.32 24.93 -8.34
CA LYS A 393 1.34 24.93 -6.87
C LYS A 393 1.06 26.36 -6.38
N ILE A 394 0.02 26.53 -5.57
CA ILE A 394 -0.29 27.73 -4.81
C ILE A 394 -0.36 27.38 -3.32
N PHE A 395 -0.42 28.36 -2.44
CA PHE A 395 -0.32 28.13 -1.00
C PHE A 395 -1.48 28.78 -0.24
N MET A 396 -1.84 28.16 0.88
CA MET A 396 -2.75 28.73 1.87
C MET A 396 -2.11 28.68 3.26
N GLU A 397 -2.38 29.68 4.07
CA GLU A 397 -2.05 29.66 5.49
C GLU A 397 -3.23 29.07 6.27
N SER A 398 -3.00 28.01 7.05
CA SER A 398 -4.03 27.41 7.89
C SER A 398 -3.42 26.95 9.22
N TYR A 399 -3.97 27.43 10.34
CA TYR A 399 -3.55 27.13 11.70
C TYR A 399 -2.03 27.28 11.96
N GLY A 400 -1.40 28.25 11.28
CA GLY A 400 0.04 28.53 11.37
C GLY A 400 0.92 27.69 10.48
N GLU A 401 0.33 26.87 9.62
CA GLU A 401 1.01 26.05 8.62
C GLU A 401 0.77 26.62 7.21
N SER A 402 1.81 26.62 6.38
CA SER A 402 1.69 26.92 4.95
C SER A 402 1.46 25.62 4.19
N ILE A 403 0.26 25.47 3.63
CA ILE A 403 -0.19 24.23 2.99
C ILE A 403 -0.29 24.45 1.48
N GLU A 404 0.23 23.48 0.71
CA GLU A 404 0.16 23.49 -0.74
C GLU A 404 -1.23 23.14 -1.25
N ILE A 405 -1.65 23.85 -2.29
CA ILE A 405 -2.79 23.51 -3.14
C ILE A 405 -2.25 23.27 -4.54
N TYR A 406 -2.60 22.16 -5.13
CA TYR A 406 -2.26 21.79 -6.49
C TYR A 406 -3.45 22.00 -7.41
N VAL A 407 -3.20 22.62 -8.56
CA VAL A 407 -4.23 22.90 -9.56
C VAL A 407 -3.76 22.43 -10.94
N ILE A 408 -4.43 21.43 -11.48
CA ILE A 408 -4.24 20.92 -12.84
C ILE A 408 -5.21 21.65 -13.75
N LYS A 409 -4.70 22.41 -14.70
CA LYS A 409 -5.52 23.10 -15.71
C LYS A 409 -6.05 22.13 -16.75
N PRO A 410 -7.23 22.38 -17.33
CA PRO A 410 -7.69 21.60 -18.48
C PRO A 410 -6.68 21.68 -19.62
N VAL A 411 -6.49 20.56 -20.32
CA VAL A 411 -5.68 20.54 -21.55
C VAL A 411 -6.38 21.42 -22.60
N GLY A 412 -5.62 22.30 -23.24
CA GLY A 412 -6.17 23.28 -24.17
C GLY A 412 -6.87 24.45 -23.45
N PHE A 413 -6.46 24.79 -22.22
CA PHE A 413 -6.94 25.94 -21.47
C PHE A 413 -6.84 27.24 -22.29
N GLU A 414 -7.92 28.02 -22.31
CA GLU A 414 -8.03 29.29 -22.99
C GLU A 414 -8.44 30.37 -21.99
N GLU A 415 -7.71 31.50 -21.98
CA GLU A 415 -8.05 32.65 -21.16
C GLU A 415 -9.44 33.22 -21.54
N GLY A 416 -10.18 33.67 -20.52
CA GLY A 416 -11.51 34.27 -20.70
C GLY A 416 -12.66 33.26 -20.80
N LYS A 417 -12.38 31.97 -20.75
CA LYS A 417 -13.42 30.93 -20.63
C LYS A 417 -13.53 30.45 -19.19
N GLU A 418 -14.75 30.11 -18.76
CA GLU A 418 -15.01 29.46 -17.48
C GLU A 418 -15.14 27.96 -17.66
N TYR A 419 -14.57 27.21 -16.71
CA TYR A 419 -14.47 25.76 -16.74
C TYR A 419 -15.13 25.11 -15.53
N PRO A 420 -15.58 23.85 -15.63
CA PRO A 420 -15.94 23.05 -14.47
C PRO A 420 -14.68 22.61 -13.71
N ALA A 421 -14.85 22.25 -12.42
CA ALA A 421 -13.75 21.80 -11.59
C ALA A 421 -14.11 20.58 -10.74
N ILE A 422 -13.10 19.83 -10.31
CA ILE A 422 -13.20 18.68 -9.43
C ILE A 422 -12.20 18.87 -8.28
N LEU A 423 -12.70 18.83 -7.03
CA LEU A 423 -11.88 18.64 -5.85
C LEU A 423 -11.66 17.14 -5.65
N ASP A 424 -10.42 16.68 -5.62
CA ASP A 424 -10.04 15.29 -5.35
C ASP A 424 -9.34 15.18 -4.00
N ILE A 425 -9.87 14.33 -3.11
CA ILE A 425 -9.42 14.19 -1.71
C ILE A 425 -8.77 12.84 -1.52
N HIS A 426 -7.50 12.83 -1.12
CA HIS A 426 -6.76 11.58 -0.88
C HIS A 426 -7.31 10.77 0.31
N GLY A 427 -6.92 9.49 0.36
CA GLY A 427 -7.21 8.58 1.45
C GLY A 427 -6.23 8.72 2.63
N GLY A 428 -6.34 7.83 3.59
CA GLY A 428 -5.48 7.78 4.78
C GLY A 428 -6.24 8.03 6.09
N PRO A 429 -6.17 9.23 6.71
CA PRO A 429 -5.65 10.51 6.22
C PRO A 429 -4.13 10.63 6.11
N LYS A 430 -3.35 9.81 6.82
CA LYS A 430 -1.87 9.83 6.80
C LYS A 430 -1.31 9.29 5.48
N THR A 431 -1.56 10.02 4.39
CA THR A 431 -0.94 9.90 3.07
C THR A 431 -0.77 11.30 2.49
N VAL A 432 -0.17 11.43 1.31
CA VAL A 432 -0.09 12.70 0.58
C VAL A 432 -0.43 12.52 -0.90
N TYR A 433 -1.03 13.52 -1.51
CA TYR A 433 -0.95 13.75 -2.94
C TYR A 433 0.24 14.66 -3.23
N GLY A 434 1.04 14.29 -4.23
CA GLY A 434 2.25 15.02 -4.59
C GLY A 434 2.28 15.44 -6.05
N ASN A 435 3.42 16.01 -6.43
CA ASN A 435 3.71 16.36 -7.82
C ASN A 435 4.07 15.09 -8.63
N VAL A 436 3.14 14.14 -8.73
CA VAL A 436 3.29 12.89 -9.46
C VAL A 436 2.14 12.69 -10.44
N PHE A 437 2.41 11.96 -11.50
CA PHE A 437 1.38 11.60 -12.46
C PHE A 437 0.25 10.80 -11.79
N TYR A 438 -0.99 11.25 -12.01
CA TYR A 438 -2.18 10.57 -11.53
C TYR A 438 -3.15 10.43 -12.72
N HIS A 439 -3.41 9.20 -13.17
CA HIS A 439 -4.11 8.94 -14.43
C HIS A 439 -5.53 9.51 -14.43
N GLU A 440 -6.33 9.26 -13.39
CA GLU A 440 -7.71 9.75 -13.37
C GLU A 440 -7.80 11.29 -13.42
N MET A 441 -6.88 12.00 -12.75
CA MET A 441 -6.83 13.47 -12.80
C MET A 441 -6.47 13.97 -14.20
N GLN A 442 -5.58 13.25 -14.89
CA GLN A 442 -5.21 13.58 -16.28
C GLN A 442 -6.34 13.31 -17.27
N VAL A 443 -7.13 12.24 -17.06
CA VAL A 443 -8.35 11.99 -17.85
C VAL A 443 -9.31 13.18 -17.73
N TRP A 444 -9.59 13.65 -16.53
CA TRP A 444 -10.49 14.77 -16.32
C TRP A 444 -9.93 16.10 -16.87
N ALA A 445 -8.64 16.34 -16.73
CA ALA A 445 -7.98 17.50 -17.33
C ALA A 445 -8.07 17.48 -18.87
N ASN A 446 -7.92 16.33 -19.51
CA ASN A 446 -8.11 16.16 -20.97
C ASN A 446 -9.59 16.30 -21.39
N LEU A 447 -10.52 16.08 -20.50
CA LEU A 447 -11.95 16.29 -20.73
C LEU A 447 -12.41 17.74 -20.44
N GLY A 448 -11.49 18.64 -20.10
CA GLY A 448 -11.77 20.06 -19.94
C GLY A 448 -12.14 20.48 -18.51
N TYR A 449 -11.75 19.71 -17.49
CA TYR A 449 -11.93 20.05 -16.09
C TYR A 449 -10.66 20.65 -15.50
N PHE A 450 -10.79 21.65 -14.61
CA PHE A 450 -9.81 21.87 -13.58
C PHE A 450 -9.88 20.73 -12.57
N VAL A 451 -8.74 20.23 -12.13
CA VAL A 451 -8.66 19.28 -11.01
C VAL A 451 -7.75 19.88 -9.95
N PHE A 452 -8.21 19.94 -8.72
CA PHE A 452 -7.41 20.49 -7.64
C PHE A 452 -7.46 19.62 -6.40
N PHE A 453 -6.38 19.66 -5.63
CA PHE A 453 -6.21 18.88 -4.41
C PHE A 453 -5.27 19.58 -3.45
N THR A 454 -5.31 19.20 -2.20
CA THR A 454 -4.41 19.66 -1.13
C THR A 454 -4.19 18.56 -0.11
N ASN A 455 -3.18 18.71 0.72
CA ASN A 455 -2.88 17.82 1.84
C ASN A 455 -3.30 18.51 3.15
N PRO A 456 -4.55 18.34 3.63
CA PRO A 456 -5.04 18.98 4.84
C PRO A 456 -4.35 18.43 6.09
N HIS A 457 -4.53 19.09 7.24
CA HIS A 457 -4.15 18.50 8.52
C HIS A 457 -4.66 17.06 8.63
N GLY A 458 -3.84 16.17 9.16
CA GLY A 458 -4.07 14.72 9.14
C GLY A 458 -3.23 14.00 8.08
N SER A 459 -2.75 14.71 7.04
CA SER A 459 -1.85 14.16 6.02
C SER A 459 -0.47 13.86 6.58
N ASP A 460 0.28 13.04 5.85
CA ASP A 460 1.69 12.72 6.14
C ASP A 460 2.66 13.82 5.68
N GLY A 461 3.95 13.60 5.86
CA GLY A 461 5.05 14.40 5.31
C GLY A 461 5.46 15.63 6.12
N ARG A 462 4.67 16.03 7.12
CA ARG A 462 4.91 17.23 7.95
C ARG A 462 5.06 16.93 9.45
N GLY A 463 5.42 15.68 9.77
CA GLY A 463 5.62 15.23 11.14
C GLY A 463 4.34 14.90 11.91
N ASN A 464 4.53 14.38 13.11
CA ASN A 464 3.46 13.87 13.96
C ASN A 464 2.39 14.91 14.31
N ARG A 465 2.78 16.16 14.54
CA ARG A 465 1.85 17.23 14.95
C ARG A 465 0.85 17.58 13.85
N PHE A 466 1.31 17.65 12.62
CA PHE A 466 0.44 17.95 11.48
C PHE A 466 -0.49 16.76 11.18
N MET A 467 0.02 15.55 11.31
CA MET A 467 -0.71 14.30 11.08
C MET A 467 -1.79 14.06 12.15
N ASP A 468 -1.59 14.50 13.40
CA ASP A 468 -2.48 14.15 14.51
C ASP A 468 -3.78 14.96 14.53
N ILE A 469 -4.81 14.40 13.91
CA ILE A 469 -6.19 14.90 13.99
C ILE A 469 -7.11 13.97 14.79
N ARG A 470 -6.56 13.15 15.69
CA ARG A 470 -7.35 12.22 16.51
C ARG A 470 -8.46 12.94 17.28
N GLY A 471 -9.67 12.41 17.12
CA GLY A 471 -10.88 12.99 17.70
C GLY A 471 -11.38 14.27 17.06
N LYS A 472 -10.83 14.68 15.89
CA LYS A 472 -11.14 15.94 15.20
C LYS A 472 -11.51 15.74 13.72
N TYR A 473 -11.78 14.52 13.29
CA TYR A 473 -12.19 14.23 11.92
C TYR A 473 -13.43 15.03 11.53
N GLY A 474 -13.40 15.69 10.37
CA GLY A 474 -14.47 16.57 9.90
C GLY A 474 -14.47 17.96 10.54
N SER A 475 -13.38 18.39 11.18
CA SER A 475 -13.20 19.74 11.72
C SER A 475 -12.08 20.48 10.98
N ILE A 476 -10.87 20.47 11.50
CA ILE A 476 -9.71 21.19 10.92
C ILE A 476 -9.39 20.74 9.49
N ASP A 477 -9.48 19.44 9.22
CA ASP A 477 -9.29 18.84 7.91
C ASP A 477 -10.38 19.31 6.90
N TYR A 478 -11.63 19.38 7.34
CA TYR A 478 -12.73 19.95 6.54
C TYR A 478 -12.53 21.45 6.26
N GLU A 479 -12.14 22.22 7.28
CA GLU A 479 -11.89 23.67 7.12
C GLU A 479 -10.76 23.94 6.14
N ASP A 480 -9.68 23.14 6.17
CA ASP A 480 -8.58 23.24 5.20
C ASP A 480 -9.07 23.03 3.76
N LEU A 481 -9.87 21.98 3.54
CA LEU A 481 -10.40 21.68 2.21
C LEU A 481 -11.36 22.75 1.69
N MET A 482 -12.20 23.31 2.57
CA MET A 482 -13.10 24.40 2.18
C MET A 482 -12.33 25.67 1.88
N LYS A 483 -11.31 26.01 2.66
CA LYS A 483 -10.43 27.15 2.42
C LYS A 483 -9.65 27.00 1.13
N ALA A 484 -9.07 25.83 0.87
CA ALA A 484 -8.40 25.54 -0.40
C ALA A 484 -9.36 25.72 -1.59
N THR A 485 -10.59 25.24 -1.47
CA THR A 485 -11.63 25.40 -2.48
C THR A 485 -11.92 26.89 -2.74
N ASP A 486 -12.06 27.71 -1.71
CA ASP A 486 -12.31 29.15 -1.86
C ASP A 486 -11.17 29.82 -2.63
N ILE A 487 -9.92 29.56 -2.25
CA ILE A 487 -8.74 30.15 -2.90
C ILE A 487 -8.66 29.74 -4.38
N VAL A 488 -8.92 28.47 -4.71
CA VAL A 488 -8.92 28.01 -6.10
C VAL A 488 -10.02 28.68 -6.92
N LEU A 489 -11.23 28.79 -6.38
CA LEU A 489 -12.36 29.45 -7.06
C LEU A 489 -12.19 30.97 -7.22
N GLU A 490 -11.34 31.60 -6.44
CA GLU A 490 -10.97 32.99 -6.56
C GLU A 490 -9.81 33.20 -7.54
N SER A 491 -8.90 32.24 -7.64
CA SER A 491 -7.66 32.39 -8.41
C SER A 491 -7.77 31.93 -9.87
N TYR A 492 -8.75 31.07 -10.18
CA TYR A 492 -8.89 30.47 -11.50
C TYR A 492 -10.29 30.69 -12.09
N PRO A 493 -10.43 30.70 -13.44
CA PRO A 493 -11.70 30.92 -14.11
C PRO A 493 -12.60 29.69 -14.06
N ILE A 494 -13.07 29.38 -12.86
CA ILE A 494 -13.93 28.21 -12.58
C ILE A 494 -15.36 28.71 -12.35
N ASP A 495 -16.31 28.09 -13.04
CA ASP A 495 -17.73 28.27 -12.78
C ASP A 495 -18.11 27.65 -11.43
N ARG A 496 -18.39 28.52 -10.46
CA ARG A 496 -18.72 28.12 -9.08
C ARG A 496 -19.94 27.18 -8.96
N LYS A 497 -20.78 27.11 -9.99
CA LYS A 497 -21.94 26.22 -10.05
C LYS A 497 -21.61 24.84 -10.64
N ARG A 498 -20.42 24.66 -11.17
CA ARG A 498 -19.97 23.43 -11.82
C ARG A 498 -18.71 22.87 -11.15
N VAL A 499 -18.78 22.72 -9.83
CA VAL A 499 -17.71 22.13 -9.03
C VAL A 499 -18.19 20.80 -8.43
N GLY A 500 -17.47 19.73 -8.71
CA GLY A 500 -17.68 18.41 -8.13
C GLY A 500 -16.67 18.11 -7.04
N VAL A 501 -16.98 17.12 -6.20
CA VAL A 501 -16.07 16.62 -5.16
C VAL A 501 -15.99 15.10 -5.20
N THR A 502 -14.78 14.55 -5.05
CA THR A 502 -14.55 13.12 -4.95
C THR A 502 -13.42 12.79 -3.98
N GLY A 503 -13.38 11.57 -3.55
CA GLY A 503 -12.30 10.99 -2.77
C GLY A 503 -12.59 9.55 -2.38
N GLY A 504 -11.53 8.83 -2.04
CA GLY A 504 -11.60 7.43 -1.64
C GLY A 504 -11.14 7.18 -0.21
N SER A 505 -11.73 6.18 0.48
CA SER A 505 -11.37 5.84 1.86
C SER A 505 -11.65 7.01 2.82
N TYR A 506 -10.63 7.54 3.49
CA TYR A 506 -10.78 8.80 4.23
C TYR A 506 -11.31 9.93 3.32
N GLY A 507 -10.83 10.05 2.07
CA GLY A 507 -11.38 11.01 1.11
C GLY A 507 -12.85 10.75 0.79
N GLY A 508 -13.31 9.52 0.82
CA GLY A 508 -14.72 9.15 0.72
C GLY A 508 -15.53 9.52 1.97
N PHE A 509 -14.95 9.31 3.16
CA PHE A 509 -15.50 9.85 4.41
C PHE A 509 -15.68 11.36 4.32
N MET A 510 -14.65 12.08 3.90
CA MET A 510 -14.67 13.53 3.79
C MET A 510 -15.66 14.00 2.71
N THR A 511 -15.77 13.29 1.60
CA THR A 511 -16.81 13.57 0.58
C THR A 511 -18.22 13.44 1.18
N ASN A 512 -18.51 12.37 1.91
CA ASN A 512 -19.76 12.20 2.62
C ASN A 512 -20.00 13.28 3.68
N TRP A 513 -18.94 13.69 4.38
CA TRP A 513 -18.98 14.77 5.38
C TRP A 513 -19.33 16.12 4.74
N ILE A 514 -18.63 16.46 3.67
CA ILE A 514 -18.82 17.72 2.93
C ILE A 514 -20.27 17.88 2.48
N ILE A 515 -20.86 16.87 1.82
CA ILE A 515 -22.21 16.98 1.29
C ILE A 515 -23.30 17.08 2.39
N GLY A 516 -22.98 16.61 3.61
CA GLY A 516 -23.84 16.79 4.78
C GLY A 516 -23.75 18.17 5.46
N HIS A 517 -22.71 18.97 5.12
CA HIS A 517 -22.43 20.25 5.78
C HIS A 517 -22.45 21.46 4.84
N THR A 518 -22.45 21.26 3.52
CA THR A 518 -22.54 22.32 2.54
C THR A 518 -23.20 21.84 1.24
N ASP A 519 -23.91 22.70 0.53
CA ASP A 519 -24.51 22.43 -0.77
C ASP A 519 -23.76 23.13 -1.94
N ARG A 520 -22.51 23.55 -1.71
CA ARG A 520 -21.71 24.27 -2.70
C ARG A 520 -21.24 23.43 -3.89
N PHE A 521 -21.22 22.09 -3.76
CA PHE A 521 -20.81 21.18 -4.82
C PHE A 521 -22.03 20.70 -5.62
N ALA A 522 -21.93 20.79 -6.96
CA ALA A 522 -23.01 20.40 -7.86
C ALA A 522 -23.25 18.90 -7.88
N CYS A 523 -22.23 18.08 -7.63
CA CYS A 523 -22.32 16.65 -7.47
C CYS A 523 -21.14 16.11 -6.67
N ALA A 524 -21.27 14.86 -6.20
CA ALA A 524 -20.24 14.17 -5.43
C ALA A 524 -20.04 12.73 -5.90
N VAL A 525 -18.81 12.22 -5.75
CA VAL A 525 -18.48 10.81 -5.94
C VAL A 525 -17.76 10.30 -4.72
N SER A 526 -18.44 9.47 -3.93
CA SER A 526 -17.92 8.89 -2.69
C SER A 526 -17.43 7.47 -2.96
N GLN A 527 -16.13 7.22 -2.77
CA GLN A 527 -15.52 5.95 -3.16
C GLN A 527 -15.01 5.20 -1.93
N ARG A 528 -15.29 3.86 -1.83
CA ARG A 528 -14.79 3.02 -0.71
C ARG A 528 -14.80 3.77 0.62
N SER A 529 -15.93 4.36 0.92
CA SER A 529 -16.06 5.41 1.92
C SER A 529 -16.42 4.90 3.31
N ILE A 530 -16.44 5.84 4.26
CA ILE A 530 -16.93 5.64 5.61
C ILE A 530 -18.15 6.56 5.79
N SER A 531 -19.24 6.02 6.30
CA SER A 531 -20.43 6.79 6.63
C SER A 531 -20.78 6.76 8.13
N ASN A 532 -20.40 5.68 8.81
CA ASN A 532 -20.78 5.42 10.19
C ASN A 532 -19.63 4.78 10.98
N TRP A 533 -19.00 5.55 11.85
CA TRP A 533 -17.88 5.08 12.67
C TRP A 533 -18.26 3.96 13.66
N ILE A 534 -19.54 3.82 14.00
CA ILE A 534 -20.02 2.75 14.86
C ILE A 534 -20.00 1.41 14.11
N SER A 535 -20.58 1.35 12.90
CA SER A 535 -20.57 0.12 12.09
C SER A 535 -19.17 -0.24 11.62
N LYS A 536 -18.36 0.75 11.19
CA LYS A 536 -16.97 0.53 10.80
C LYS A 536 -16.14 -0.10 11.93
N PHE A 537 -16.39 0.26 13.19
CA PHE A 537 -15.69 -0.31 14.33
C PHE A 537 -15.82 -1.83 14.38
N GLY A 538 -17.03 -2.36 14.20
CA GLY A 538 -17.33 -3.77 14.41
C GLY A 538 -17.30 -4.65 13.16
N THR A 539 -17.11 -4.07 11.97
CA THR A 539 -17.27 -4.80 10.69
C THR A 539 -16.05 -4.74 9.77
N THR A 540 -14.92 -4.17 10.20
CA THR A 540 -13.74 -4.02 9.34
C THR A 540 -12.49 -4.61 9.99
N ASP A 541 -11.50 -4.90 9.16
CA ASP A 541 -10.23 -5.49 9.58
C ASP A 541 -9.45 -4.60 10.57
N ILE A 542 -9.62 -3.28 10.49
CA ILE A 542 -8.91 -2.32 11.35
C ILE A 542 -9.83 -1.59 12.34
N GLY A 543 -11.14 -1.78 12.24
CA GLY A 543 -12.12 -0.91 12.92
C GLY A 543 -11.94 -0.85 14.43
N TYR A 544 -11.73 -1.98 15.09
CA TYR A 544 -11.68 -2.09 16.54
C TYR A 544 -10.52 -1.30 17.17
N TYR A 545 -9.39 -1.16 16.49
CA TYR A 545 -8.26 -0.37 16.97
C TYR A 545 -8.17 1.01 16.29
N PHE A 546 -8.36 1.08 14.97
CA PHE A 546 -8.26 2.33 14.22
C PHE A 546 -9.31 3.35 14.68
N ASN A 547 -10.58 2.94 14.79
CA ASN A 547 -11.63 3.86 15.22
C ASN A 547 -11.44 4.28 16.69
N ALA A 548 -11.05 3.33 17.56
CA ALA A 548 -10.78 3.63 18.96
C ALA A 548 -9.72 4.73 19.13
N ASP A 549 -8.60 4.59 18.41
CA ASP A 549 -7.50 5.55 18.45
C ASP A 549 -7.86 6.86 17.72
N GLN A 550 -8.29 6.78 16.46
CA GLN A 550 -8.48 7.96 15.61
C GLN A 550 -9.68 8.82 16.02
N ASN A 551 -10.75 8.22 16.49
CA ASN A 551 -11.91 8.97 17.02
C ASN A 551 -11.82 9.25 18.53
N GLN A 552 -10.84 8.69 19.23
CA GLN A 552 -10.72 8.77 20.69
C GLN A 552 -12.02 8.35 21.39
N SER A 553 -12.64 7.28 20.88
CA SER A 553 -13.93 6.75 21.33
C SER A 553 -14.19 5.34 20.83
N THR A 554 -15.01 4.60 21.57
CA THR A 554 -15.53 3.29 21.16
C THR A 554 -17.07 3.28 21.21
N PRO A 555 -17.76 2.28 20.63
CA PRO A 555 -19.21 2.18 20.73
C PRO A 555 -19.75 2.08 22.17
N TRP A 556 -18.92 1.66 23.11
CA TRP A 556 -19.28 1.51 24.54
C TRP A 556 -18.82 2.69 25.40
N ASN A 557 -17.91 3.53 24.87
CA ASN A 557 -17.45 4.72 25.55
C ASN A 557 -17.62 5.93 24.64
N LYS A 558 -18.48 6.86 25.02
CA LYS A 558 -18.78 8.09 24.29
C LYS A 558 -19.31 7.82 22.85
N VAL A 559 -20.27 6.92 22.69
CA VAL A 559 -20.88 6.58 21.41
C VAL A 559 -21.42 7.82 20.66
N GLU A 560 -21.90 8.83 21.38
CA GLU A 560 -22.35 10.11 20.82
C GLU A 560 -21.24 10.83 20.03
N LYS A 561 -19.98 10.67 20.42
CA LYS A 561 -18.85 11.22 19.69
C LYS A 561 -18.67 10.51 18.35
N LEU A 562 -18.72 9.17 18.32
CA LEU A 562 -18.69 8.40 17.06
C LEU A 562 -19.83 8.81 16.12
N TRP A 563 -21.05 8.94 16.65
CA TRP A 563 -22.20 9.35 15.85
C TRP A 563 -22.08 10.78 15.36
N SER A 564 -21.56 11.72 16.18
CA SER A 564 -21.36 13.11 15.78
C SER A 564 -20.30 13.30 14.68
N HIS A 565 -19.34 12.39 14.60
CA HIS A 565 -18.32 12.35 13.53
C HIS A 565 -18.76 11.49 12.32
N SER A 566 -19.90 10.83 12.37
CA SER A 566 -20.39 9.97 11.30
C SER A 566 -21.17 10.80 10.27
N PRO A 567 -20.76 10.81 8.99
CA PRO A 567 -21.51 11.51 7.93
C PRO A 567 -22.99 11.11 7.84
N LEU A 568 -23.30 9.85 8.14
CA LEU A 568 -24.65 9.31 8.11
C LEU A 568 -25.63 10.09 9.01
N LYS A 569 -25.15 10.66 10.12
CA LYS A 569 -25.95 11.51 11.01
C LYS A 569 -26.55 12.71 10.27
N TYR A 570 -25.86 13.23 9.27
CA TYR A 570 -26.21 14.46 8.54
C TYR A 570 -26.83 14.18 7.18
N ALA A 571 -27.13 12.93 6.86
CA ALA A 571 -27.65 12.53 5.56
C ALA A 571 -28.99 13.22 5.20
N ASN A 572 -29.79 13.57 6.20
CA ASN A 572 -31.05 14.33 6.01
C ASN A 572 -30.86 15.78 5.59
N GLN A 573 -29.64 16.31 5.64
CA GLN A 573 -29.29 17.66 5.19
C GLN A 573 -28.74 17.68 3.76
N VAL A 574 -28.39 16.52 3.21
CA VAL A 574 -27.77 16.38 1.88
C VAL A 574 -28.75 16.78 0.78
N LYS A 575 -28.29 17.60 -0.15
CA LYS A 575 -28.99 17.95 -1.39
C LYS A 575 -28.20 17.54 -2.63
N THR A 576 -26.91 17.31 -2.49
CA THR A 576 -25.96 17.06 -3.56
C THR A 576 -26.18 15.67 -4.17
N PRO A 577 -26.44 15.54 -5.48
CA PRO A 577 -26.49 14.27 -6.18
C PRO A 577 -25.19 13.50 -5.99
N THR A 578 -25.25 12.23 -5.57
CA THR A 578 -24.07 11.49 -5.15
C THR A 578 -23.99 10.10 -5.80
N LEU A 579 -22.84 9.82 -6.42
CA LEU A 579 -22.45 8.48 -6.86
C LEU A 579 -21.59 7.81 -5.78
N PHE A 580 -21.93 6.57 -5.45
CA PHE A 580 -21.11 5.70 -4.60
C PHE A 580 -20.38 4.66 -5.46
N ILE A 581 -19.09 4.52 -5.26
CA ILE A 581 -18.25 3.44 -5.81
C ILE A 581 -17.76 2.60 -4.66
N HIS A 582 -18.09 1.31 -4.65
CA HIS A 582 -17.69 0.41 -3.57
C HIS A 582 -17.38 -0.99 -4.09
N SER A 583 -16.52 -1.70 -3.39
CA SER A 583 -16.14 -3.08 -3.71
C SER A 583 -16.83 -4.05 -2.75
N GLU A 584 -17.22 -5.23 -3.26
CA GLU A 584 -17.93 -6.26 -2.47
C GLU A 584 -17.06 -6.84 -1.35
N GLU A 585 -15.72 -6.97 -1.61
CA GLU A 585 -14.76 -7.54 -0.67
C GLU A 585 -13.85 -6.45 -0.04
N ASP A 586 -14.36 -5.23 0.08
CA ASP A 586 -13.69 -4.16 0.79
C ASP A 586 -13.84 -4.36 2.31
N TYR A 587 -12.91 -5.09 2.89
CA TYR A 587 -12.90 -5.36 4.33
C TYR A 587 -12.25 -4.23 5.15
N ARG A 588 -11.67 -3.21 4.50
CA ARG A 588 -11.08 -2.01 5.12
C ARG A 588 -12.12 -0.93 5.43
N CYS A 589 -12.99 -0.67 4.47
CA CYS A 589 -14.18 0.16 4.59
C CYS A 589 -15.37 -0.66 4.08
N TRP A 590 -15.93 -1.50 4.93
CA TRP A 590 -16.91 -2.52 4.55
C TRP A 590 -18.03 -1.96 3.67
N LEU A 591 -18.50 -2.74 2.71
CA LEU A 591 -19.56 -2.37 1.75
C LEU A 591 -20.78 -1.70 2.42
N ALA A 592 -21.11 -2.11 3.65
CA ALA A 592 -22.21 -1.53 4.42
C ALA A 592 -22.06 -0.01 4.62
N GLU A 593 -20.82 0.52 4.65
CA GLU A 593 -20.59 1.96 4.79
C GLU A 593 -21.14 2.73 3.57
N GLY A 594 -20.92 2.22 2.37
CA GLY A 594 -21.50 2.79 1.14
C GLY A 594 -23.02 2.60 1.07
N LEU A 595 -23.51 1.41 1.44
CA LEU A 595 -24.95 1.09 1.42
C LEU A 595 -25.76 1.94 2.40
N GLN A 596 -25.25 2.19 3.61
CA GLN A 596 -25.94 3.02 4.61
C GLN A 596 -26.17 4.44 4.09
N MET A 597 -25.11 5.08 3.57
CA MET A 597 -25.22 6.45 3.04
C MET A 597 -26.10 6.50 1.79
N PHE A 598 -25.92 5.58 0.85
CA PHE A 598 -26.78 5.45 -0.33
C PHE A 598 -28.26 5.31 0.06
N THR A 599 -28.58 4.43 0.99
CA THR A 599 -29.93 4.20 1.47
C THR A 599 -30.52 5.46 2.11
N ALA A 600 -29.74 6.14 2.95
CA ALA A 600 -30.18 7.38 3.60
C ALA A 600 -30.48 8.48 2.58
N LEU A 601 -29.63 8.68 1.58
CA LEU A 601 -29.87 9.68 0.54
C LEU A 601 -31.12 9.34 -0.28
N LYS A 602 -31.30 8.09 -0.68
CA LYS A 602 -32.52 7.66 -1.38
C LYS A 602 -33.79 7.85 -0.53
N TYR A 603 -33.69 7.52 0.77
CA TYR A 603 -34.80 7.70 1.70
C TYR A 603 -35.25 9.16 1.83
N HIS A 604 -34.26 10.09 1.82
CA HIS A 604 -34.55 11.52 1.87
C HIS A 604 -34.82 12.16 0.49
N GLY A 605 -34.94 11.37 -0.57
CA GLY A 605 -35.29 11.85 -1.91
C GLY A 605 -34.14 12.49 -2.68
N VAL A 606 -32.91 12.34 -2.22
CA VAL A 606 -31.72 12.83 -2.92
C VAL A 606 -31.34 11.87 -4.05
N GLU A 607 -30.98 12.42 -5.21
CA GLU A 607 -30.51 11.59 -6.32
C GLU A 607 -29.20 10.89 -5.94
N ALA A 608 -29.22 9.57 -5.93
CA ALA A 608 -28.07 8.75 -5.60
C ALA A 608 -28.01 7.51 -6.48
N ARG A 609 -26.79 7.11 -6.83
CA ARG A 609 -26.45 5.89 -7.55
C ARG A 609 -25.35 5.16 -6.80
N LEU A 610 -25.37 3.83 -6.79
CA LEU A 610 -24.27 3.01 -6.26
C LEU A 610 -23.83 2.01 -7.33
N CYS A 611 -22.53 2.00 -7.65
CA CYS A 611 -21.89 1.01 -8.49
C CYS A 611 -21.00 0.12 -7.63
N MET A 612 -21.39 -1.16 -7.49
CA MET A 612 -20.67 -2.15 -6.70
C MET A 612 -19.86 -3.08 -7.60
N PHE A 613 -18.59 -3.29 -7.26
CA PHE A 613 -17.67 -4.18 -7.98
C PHE A 613 -17.49 -5.50 -7.22
N ARG A 614 -17.91 -6.60 -7.82
CA ARG A 614 -17.79 -7.95 -7.25
C ARG A 614 -16.38 -8.49 -7.38
N GLY A 615 -15.90 -9.17 -6.33
CA GLY A 615 -14.57 -9.77 -6.29
C GLY A 615 -13.43 -8.73 -6.31
N GLU A 616 -13.74 -7.49 -5.90
CA GLU A 616 -12.77 -6.42 -5.72
C GLU A 616 -12.72 -6.00 -4.25
N ASN A 617 -11.54 -5.51 -3.83
CA ASN A 617 -11.29 -5.05 -2.48
C ASN A 617 -11.09 -3.53 -2.42
N HIS A 618 -10.55 -3.03 -1.31
CA HIS A 618 -10.27 -1.61 -1.09
C HIS A 618 -9.33 -0.98 -2.13
N GLU A 619 -8.50 -1.80 -2.80
CA GLU A 619 -7.48 -1.35 -3.75
C GLU A 619 -7.99 -1.24 -5.21
N LEU A 620 -9.28 -1.33 -5.48
CA LEU A 620 -9.88 -1.31 -6.81
C LEU A 620 -9.26 -0.27 -7.76
N SER A 621 -9.07 0.98 -7.30
CA SER A 621 -8.54 2.07 -8.13
C SER A 621 -7.06 1.93 -8.48
N ARG A 622 -6.30 1.13 -7.72
CA ARG A 622 -4.84 0.99 -7.83
C ARG A 622 -4.42 -0.36 -8.42
N SER A 623 -5.01 -1.44 -7.92
CA SER A 623 -4.63 -2.82 -8.31
C SER A 623 -5.82 -3.72 -8.65
N GLY A 624 -7.04 -3.18 -8.71
CA GLY A 624 -8.23 -3.92 -9.17
C GLY A 624 -8.06 -4.45 -10.60
N LYS A 625 -8.90 -5.40 -10.98
CA LYS A 625 -8.89 -5.99 -12.32
C LYS A 625 -8.96 -4.90 -13.39
N PRO A 626 -8.18 -4.98 -14.47
CA PRO A 626 -8.06 -3.90 -15.46
C PRO A 626 -9.40 -3.39 -16.00
N LYS A 627 -10.35 -4.28 -16.35
CA LYS A 627 -11.68 -3.87 -16.83
C LYS A 627 -12.51 -3.17 -15.75
N HIS A 628 -12.35 -3.55 -14.49
CA HIS A 628 -13.04 -2.90 -13.38
C HIS A 628 -12.48 -1.49 -13.11
N ARG A 629 -11.17 -1.31 -13.24
CA ARG A 629 -10.56 0.03 -13.14
C ARG A 629 -11.06 0.97 -14.23
N VAL A 630 -11.15 0.48 -15.48
CA VAL A 630 -11.72 1.24 -16.61
C VAL A 630 -13.18 1.58 -16.30
N ARG A 631 -14.00 0.58 -15.97
CA ARG A 631 -15.43 0.80 -15.67
C ARG A 631 -15.66 1.75 -14.50
N ARG A 632 -14.83 1.66 -13.44
CA ARG A 632 -14.90 2.60 -12.31
C ARG A 632 -14.71 4.04 -12.78
N LEU A 633 -13.67 4.30 -13.57
CA LEU A 633 -13.37 5.64 -14.06
C LEU A 633 -14.45 6.17 -15.01
N GLU A 634 -15.02 5.31 -15.86
CA GLU A 634 -16.16 5.64 -16.71
C GLU A 634 -17.40 6.05 -15.90
N GLU A 635 -17.77 5.30 -14.85
CA GLU A 635 -18.90 5.65 -13.98
C GLU A 635 -18.72 7.01 -13.32
N ILE A 636 -17.53 7.30 -12.81
CA ILE A 636 -17.20 8.57 -12.17
C ILE A 636 -17.23 9.72 -13.19
N THR A 637 -16.59 9.52 -14.32
CA THR A 637 -16.54 10.54 -15.38
C THR A 637 -17.92 10.87 -15.92
N ASN A 638 -18.73 9.86 -16.21
CA ASN A 638 -20.11 10.03 -16.67
C ASN A 638 -20.99 10.80 -15.65
N TRP A 639 -20.74 10.57 -14.34
CA TRP A 639 -21.43 11.30 -13.29
C TRP A 639 -21.04 12.78 -13.29
N PHE A 640 -19.74 13.09 -13.39
CA PHE A 640 -19.26 14.47 -13.51
C PHE A 640 -19.76 15.14 -14.79
N GLU A 641 -19.73 14.49 -15.94
CA GLU A 641 -20.25 15.04 -17.19
C GLU A 641 -21.72 15.41 -17.10
N ARG A 642 -22.52 14.56 -16.48
CA ARG A 642 -23.96 14.79 -16.31
C ARG A 642 -24.28 16.06 -15.52
N TYR A 643 -23.50 16.39 -14.48
CA TYR A 643 -23.79 17.51 -13.59
C TYR A 643 -22.92 18.73 -13.81
N LEU A 644 -21.73 18.58 -14.36
CA LEU A 644 -20.77 19.66 -14.48
C LEU A 644 -20.59 20.21 -15.89
N LYS A 645 -20.93 19.44 -16.94
CA LYS A 645 -20.95 19.98 -18.30
C LYS A 645 -22.26 20.72 -18.60
N LYS A 646 -22.16 21.83 -19.30
CA LYS A 646 -23.35 22.53 -19.82
C LYS A 646 -24.05 21.58 -20.79
N GLN A 647 -25.31 21.20 -20.52
CA GLN A 647 -26.13 20.57 -21.53
C GLN A 647 -26.30 21.58 -22.65
N GLU A 648 -25.77 21.29 -23.85
CA GLU A 648 -26.21 22.01 -25.04
C GLU A 648 -27.71 21.79 -25.13
N ARG A 649 -28.50 22.85 -24.87
CA ARG A 649 -29.95 22.79 -25.13
C ARG A 649 -30.07 22.75 -26.67
N GLU A 650 -30.41 21.59 -27.20
CA GLU A 650 -30.94 21.44 -28.55
C GLU A 650 -32.16 22.38 -28.74
#